data_a6ef68316dd1587086280a8aef7f2588
#
_entry.id   a6ef68316dd1587086280a8aef7f2588
#
_cell.length_a   1.000
_cell.length_b   1.000
_cell.length_c   1.000
_cell.angle_alpha   90.00
_cell.angle_beta   90.00
_cell.angle_gamma   90.00
#
_symmetry.space_group_name_H-M   'P 1'
#
loop_
_entity.id
_entity.type
_entity.pdbx_description
1 polymer ?
#
loop_
_entity_poly.entity_id
_entity_poly.type
_entity_poly.pdbx_seq_one_letter_code
_entity_poly.pdbx_strand_id
1 'polypeptide(L)'
;RVYRLWSGPGMTSADSAPLTVGLGVLGGLASSRLDRILVREEQLAVRVSSYYDQDEQLGTATISMDIRPGVDRAAAEARLDALIAEYLASGPTEDELQRAATVLVSGQIDGLEQVGDFGGKGSTLAEGELYTGDPGFYKRQLAALAAVRPDGVRDAMQRWMTRPVYKLAVVPGTRTEKGATLGGWGDEGTVPPPKPDAKLPAPPIAQGPPRAMPEVGPVKPLVFPAVERATLSNGIPVSLARRSAIPKVSMAIEFDAGSAADGSARAGTQALMMDLLKEATTSRTAQQIAEEEERLGANISAATGRDVSSVQMTALTANLAPSLALMADIVRNPAFADADVVRVRNQRLASIQQALATPQSIAARALDPILYGSAHPYGSVGALGTAAVVQTLDPAALRTTHASWVRPDKAAITVVGDVAMGDLLPRLEAAFGNWTKPAVPAPTKDLSAPTPPPSPRIVLIDRPNSPSSMLLLGRVLPLTGTAKDTEALDLANEVIGSGFLSRLNMDLRETKGWTYGVGTGLTGVVGPRAAIAQTLVQADRTGDSIKAIFEQMKAFPAGKGVDAVELQRVTEGNIANLPTRFQTNSQVLGALLTNRRFGRPDDYQARLGEIYRGIDAAEIDAAAARYLQPDGMVVIVVGDRKVIESQLTGLGLPIEYREPQ
;
A
#
# COMPACT_ATOMS: atom_id res chain seq x y z
N ARG A 1 12.34 -3.74 19.67
CA ARG A 1 11.13 -2.94 19.86
C ARG A 1 10.71 -2.96 21.31
N VAL A 2 10.31 -1.83 21.87
CA VAL A 2 9.79 -1.73 23.24
C VAL A 2 8.39 -1.12 23.21
N TYR A 3 7.57 -1.52 24.21
CA TYR A 3 6.20 -1.06 24.37
C TYR A 3 5.96 -0.56 25.78
N ARG A 4 5.06 0.42 25.89
CA ARG A 4 4.45 0.90 27.13
C ARG A 4 2.94 0.86 26.94
N LEU A 5 2.24 0.09 27.77
CA LEU A 5 0.80 -0.07 27.68
C LEU A 5 0.14 0.26 29.02
N TRP A 6 -0.95 1.04 28.95
CA TRP A 6 -1.81 1.36 30.08
C TRP A 6 -3.25 1.01 29.74
N SER A 7 -3.98 0.50 30.70
CA SER A 7 -5.43 0.41 30.58
C SER A 7 -6.06 1.79 30.73
N GLY A 8 -7.08 2.08 29.95
CA GLY A 8 -7.82 3.32 29.94
C GLY A 8 -9.33 3.10 29.94
N PRO A 9 -10.14 4.15 29.91
CA PRO A 9 -11.58 4.07 29.90
C PRO A 9 -12.13 3.64 28.54
N GLY A 10 -13.37 3.14 28.53
CA GLY A 10 -14.07 2.83 27.29
C GLY A 10 -14.52 4.06 26.51
N MET A 11 -15.04 3.80 25.31
CA MET A 11 -15.34 4.82 24.29
C MET A 11 -16.38 5.87 24.69
N THR A 12 -17.25 5.58 25.66
CA THR A 12 -18.29 6.50 26.14
C THR A 12 -17.80 7.46 27.23
N SER A 13 -16.56 7.28 27.72
CA SER A 13 -15.98 8.12 28.77
C SER A 13 -15.65 9.52 28.25
N ALA A 14 -15.83 10.53 29.11
CA ALA A 14 -15.39 11.89 28.83
C ALA A 14 -13.86 12.02 28.64
N ASP A 15 -13.06 11.09 29.19
CA ASP A 15 -11.61 11.07 29.05
C ASP A 15 -11.13 10.46 27.73
N SER A 16 -12.01 9.79 26.98
CA SER A 16 -11.67 9.08 25.74
C SER A 16 -11.09 10.03 24.66
N ALA A 17 -11.79 11.10 24.32
CA ALA A 17 -11.31 12.08 23.33
C ALA A 17 -10.03 12.81 23.79
N PRO A 18 -9.89 13.28 25.05
CA PRO A 18 -8.65 13.83 25.56
C PRO A 18 -7.45 12.87 25.47
N LEU A 19 -7.62 11.57 25.78
CA LEU A 19 -6.56 10.56 25.65
C LEU A 19 -6.17 10.32 24.19
N THR A 20 -7.15 10.24 23.29
CA THR A 20 -6.91 10.07 21.85
C THR A 20 -6.07 11.22 21.29
N VAL A 21 -6.48 12.48 21.59
CA VAL A 21 -5.75 13.67 21.14
C VAL A 21 -4.36 13.74 21.81
N GLY A 22 -4.29 13.47 23.12
CA GLY A 22 -3.04 13.51 23.88
C GLY A 22 -1.99 12.53 23.38
N LEU A 23 -2.38 11.30 23.07
CA LEU A 23 -1.49 10.31 22.47
C LEU A 23 -1.13 10.68 21.01
N GLY A 24 -2.06 11.28 20.26
CA GLY A 24 -1.78 11.85 18.95
C GLY A 24 -0.62 12.85 19.00
N VAL A 25 -0.69 13.84 19.90
CA VAL A 25 0.38 14.84 20.10
C VAL A 25 1.67 14.21 20.57
N LEU A 26 1.62 13.22 21.48
CA LEU A 26 2.82 12.62 22.06
C LEU A 26 3.62 11.83 21.03
N GLY A 27 3.00 10.95 20.25
CA GLY A 27 3.71 10.06 19.32
C GLY A 27 2.89 9.57 18.11
N GLY A 28 1.67 10.12 17.90
CA GLY A 28 0.79 9.72 16.79
C GLY A 28 0.88 10.60 15.54
N LEU A 29 1.30 11.85 15.66
CA LEU A 29 1.51 12.78 14.56
C LEU A 29 2.91 12.65 13.95
N ALA A 30 3.08 13.03 12.70
CA ALA A 30 4.39 13.14 12.05
C ALA A 30 5.28 14.23 12.71
N SER A 31 4.65 15.26 13.28
CA SER A 31 5.31 16.32 14.07
C SER A 31 5.36 16.05 15.58
N SER A 32 4.99 14.84 16.01
CA SER A 32 4.87 14.48 17.43
C SER A 32 6.17 14.66 18.22
N ARG A 33 6.03 14.88 19.53
CA ARG A 33 7.21 15.13 20.40
C ARG A 33 8.19 13.95 20.41
N LEU A 34 7.68 12.71 20.46
CA LEU A 34 8.54 11.52 20.47
C LEU A 34 9.26 11.32 19.13
N ASP A 35 8.58 11.55 17.99
CA ASP A 35 9.24 11.44 16.67
C ASP A 35 10.34 12.49 16.54
N ARG A 36 10.01 13.76 16.83
CA ARG A 36 10.96 14.84 16.73
C ARG A 36 12.22 14.58 17.56
N ILE A 37 12.06 14.21 18.83
CA ILE A 37 13.21 14.07 19.75
C ILE A 37 13.94 12.75 19.52
N LEU A 38 13.23 11.61 19.58
CA LEU A 38 13.90 10.29 19.61
C LEU A 38 14.35 9.82 18.21
N VAL A 39 13.63 10.21 17.14
CA VAL A 39 13.94 9.75 15.79
C VAL A 39 14.82 10.76 15.06
N ARG A 40 14.47 12.06 15.10
CA ARG A 40 15.14 13.08 14.28
C ARG A 40 16.33 13.74 15.00
N GLU A 41 16.15 14.22 16.22
CA GLU A 41 17.19 14.98 16.95
C GLU A 41 18.23 14.04 17.60
N GLU A 42 17.81 13.17 18.50
CA GLU A 42 18.71 12.31 19.30
C GLU A 42 19.05 10.99 18.57
N GLN A 43 18.28 10.62 17.56
CA GLN A 43 18.49 9.41 16.74
C GLN A 43 18.59 8.11 17.53
N LEU A 44 17.89 8.00 18.64
CA LEU A 44 17.82 6.80 19.48
C LEU A 44 16.88 5.74 18.90
N ALA A 45 15.87 6.17 18.12
CA ALA A 45 14.88 5.30 17.52
C ALA A 45 14.87 5.42 16.00
N VAL A 46 14.37 4.37 15.35
CA VAL A 46 14.04 4.36 13.91
C VAL A 46 12.61 4.84 13.71
N ARG A 47 11.73 4.51 14.67
CA ARG A 47 10.30 4.81 14.63
C ARG A 47 9.75 4.86 16.06
N VAL A 48 8.79 5.74 16.26
CA VAL A 48 7.92 5.78 17.44
C VAL A 48 6.47 5.81 16.98
N SER A 49 5.56 5.34 17.82
CA SER A 49 4.13 5.51 17.62
C SER A 49 3.39 5.53 18.94
N SER A 50 2.27 6.24 18.99
CA SER A 50 1.42 6.32 20.16
C SER A 50 -0.03 6.46 19.70
N TYR A 51 -0.93 5.70 20.32
CA TYR A 51 -2.35 5.68 19.98
C TYR A 51 -3.19 5.18 21.14
N TYR A 52 -4.49 5.46 21.10
CA TYR A 52 -5.48 4.99 22.03
C TYR A 52 -6.50 4.11 21.31
N ASP A 53 -6.48 2.80 21.60
CA ASP A 53 -7.53 1.87 21.18
C ASP A 53 -8.70 1.94 22.15
N GLN A 54 -9.92 1.91 21.64
CA GLN A 54 -11.13 2.08 22.42
C GLN A 54 -12.11 0.94 22.12
N ASP A 55 -12.45 0.21 23.17
CA ASP A 55 -13.56 -0.73 23.18
C ASP A 55 -14.74 -0.13 23.98
N GLU A 56 -15.81 -0.88 24.12
CA GLU A 56 -17.01 -0.44 24.84
C GLU A 56 -16.72 0.02 26.29
N GLN A 57 -16.04 -0.84 27.07
CA GLN A 57 -15.88 -0.67 28.53
C GLN A 57 -14.48 -0.24 28.93
N LEU A 58 -13.49 -0.55 28.11
CA LEU A 58 -12.09 -0.22 28.39
C LEU A 58 -11.38 0.24 27.11
N GLY A 59 -10.22 0.82 27.31
CA GLY A 59 -9.31 1.14 26.20
C GLY A 59 -7.88 0.85 26.58
N THR A 60 -6.98 0.96 25.62
CA THR A 60 -5.55 0.73 25.79
C THR A 60 -4.76 1.90 25.19
N ALA A 61 -4.01 2.60 26.03
CA ALA A 61 -3.01 3.55 25.60
C ALA A 61 -1.71 2.79 25.29
N THR A 62 -1.28 2.85 24.05
CA THR A 62 -0.06 2.14 23.59
C THR A 62 0.96 3.15 23.09
N ILE A 63 2.20 3.02 23.56
CA ILE A 63 3.37 3.69 23.02
C ILE A 63 4.37 2.61 22.61
N SER A 64 4.88 2.69 21.38
CA SER A 64 5.93 1.78 20.90
C SER A 64 7.13 2.54 20.34
N MET A 65 8.33 1.97 20.50
CA MET A 65 9.58 2.53 19.99
C MET A 65 10.46 1.42 19.40
N ASP A 66 10.84 1.58 18.13
CA ASP A 66 11.84 0.76 17.45
C ASP A 66 13.21 1.37 17.67
N ILE A 67 13.99 0.79 18.58
CA ILE A 67 15.32 1.29 18.93
C ILE A 67 16.27 1.07 17.74
N ARG A 68 17.10 2.07 17.45
CA ARG A 68 18.09 2.00 16.38
C ARG A 68 19.15 0.92 16.70
N PRO A 69 19.56 0.11 15.70
CA PRO A 69 20.66 -0.83 15.89
C PRO A 69 21.93 -0.16 16.43
N GLY A 70 22.53 -0.73 17.45
CA GLY A 70 23.74 -0.19 18.10
C GLY A 70 23.48 0.80 19.24
N VAL A 71 22.24 1.23 19.46
CA VAL A 71 21.87 2.08 20.60
C VAL A 71 21.62 1.21 21.84
N ASP A 72 22.10 1.66 22.99
CA ASP A 72 21.82 1.01 24.28
C ASP A 72 20.31 1.07 24.59
N ARG A 73 19.72 -0.10 24.78
CA ARG A 73 18.28 -0.23 25.03
C ARG A 73 17.87 0.46 26.33
N ALA A 74 18.63 0.30 27.40
CA ALA A 74 18.24 0.84 28.70
C ALA A 74 18.27 2.38 28.69
N ALA A 75 19.26 2.96 28.04
CA ALA A 75 19.34 4.41 27.84
C ALA A 75 18.17 4.94 26.99
N ALA A 76 17.84 4.26 25.88
CA ALA A 76 16.72 4.64 25.03
C ALA A 76 15.37 4.53 25.76
N GLU A 77 15.16 3.45 26.55
CA GLU A 77 13.95 3.29 27.37
C GLU A 77 13.83 4.36 28.46
N ALA A 78 14.94 4.67 29.14
CA ALA A 78 14.96 5.74 30.15
C ALA A 78 14.62 7.12 29.54
N ARG A 79 15.13 7.41 28.33
CA ARG A 79 14.81 8.66 27.62
C ARG A 79 13.33 8.72 27.21
N LEU A 80 12.78 7.61 26.69
CA LEU A 80 11.35 7.49 26.38
C LEU A 80 10.49 7.78 27.62
N ASP A 81 10.81 7.12 28.74
CA ASP A 81 10.06 7.28 30.00
C ASP A 81 10.16 8.72 30.53
N ALA A 82 11.33 9.38 30.40
CA ALA A 82 11.50 10.79 30.78
C ALA A 82 10.62 11.74 29.92
N LEU A 83 10.59 11.54 28.60
CA LEU A 83 9.76 12.35 27.69
C LEU A 83 8.26 12.17 27.95
N ILE A 84 7.84 10.95 28.28
CA ILE A 84 6.45 10.68 28.70
C ILE A 84 6.15 11.48 29.99
N ALA A 85 7.04 11.44 30.99
CA ALA A 85 6.85 12.16 32.25
C ALA A 85 6.81 13.69 32.03
N GLU A 86 7.70 14.23 31.19
CA GLU A 86 7.68 15.66 30.82
C GLU A 86 6.34 16.06 30.17
N TYR A 87 5.83 15.23 29.26
CA TYR A 87 4.55 15.49 28.61
C TYR A 87 3.38 15.40 29.58
N LEU A 88 3.35 14.42 30.46
CA LEU A 88 2.30 14.30 31.49
C LEU A 88 2.29 15.52 32.43
N ALA A 89 3.44 16.13 32.70
CA ALA A 89 3.53 17.33 33.53
C ALA A 89 3.08 18.59 32.81
N SER A 90 3.50 18.77 31.54
CA SER A 90 3.25 20.00 30.77
C SER A 90 1.92 20.03 30.01
N GLY A 91 1.43 18.87 29.56
CA GLY A 91 0.36 18.77 28.58
C GLY A 91 0.75 19.26 27.19
N PRO A 92 -0.18 19.25 26.23
CA PRO A 92 0.03 19.81 24.89
C PRO A 92 -0.08 21.33 24.89
N THR A 93 0.53 21.99 23.91
CA THR A 93 0.23 23.37 23.56
C THR A 93 -1.08 23.45 22.77
N GLU A 94 -1.67 24.65 22.65
CA GLU A 94 -2.88 24.86 21.84
C GLU A 94 -2.67 24.49 20.36
N ASP A 95 -1.50 24.84 19.78
CA ASP A 95 -1.18 24.49 18.39
C ASP A 95 -1.05 22.96 18.19
N GLU A 96 -0.35 22.25 19.07
CA GLU A 96 -0.24 20.79 19.02
C GLU A 96 -1.62 20.12 19.11
N LEU A 97 -2.47 20.61 20.02
CA LEU A 97 -3.83 20.11 20.20
C LEU A 97 -4.67 20.33 18.95
N GLN A 98 -4.65 21.55 18.40
CA GLN A 98 -5.41 21.88 17.20
C GLN A 98 -4.98 21.01 16.01
N ARG A 99 -3.68 20.80 15.81
CA ARG A 99 -3.15 19.92 14.76
C ARG A 99 -3.65 18.49 14.94
N ALA A 100 -3.53 17.92 16.13
CA ALA A 100 -4.01 16.57 16.42
C ALA A 100 -5.52 16.42 16.20
N ALA A 101 -6.32 17.35 16.71
CA ALA A 101 -7.77 17.34 16.51
C ALA A 101 -8.14 17.43 15.01
N THR A 102 -7.47 18.32 14.24
CA THR A 102 -7.72 18.47 12.80
C THR A 102 -7.43 17.17 12.04
N VAL A 103 -6.31 16.51 12.33
CA VAL A 103 -5.94 15.24 11.69
C VAL A 103 -6.95 14.13 12.03
N LEU A 104 -7.33 14.00 13.29
CA LEU A 104 -8.30 13.00 13.75
C LEU A 104 -9.68 13.21 13.11
N VAL A 105 -10.19 14.45 13.11
CA VAL A 105 -11.47 14.79 12.47
C VAL A 105 -11.41 14.53 10.96
N SER A 106 -10.32 14.95 10.29
CA SER A 106 -10.12 14.70 8.87
C SER A 106 -10.11 13.20 8.55
N GLY A 107 -9.45 12.40 9.38
CA GLY A 107 -9.42 10.94 9.22
C GLY A 107 -10.79 10.27 9.40
N GLN A 108 -11.60 10.72 10.36
CA GLN A 108 -12.98 10.23 10.51
C GLN A 108 -13.87 10.58 9.31
N ILE A 109 -13.70 11.77 8.73
CA ILE A 109 -14.41 12.16 7.51
C ILE A 109 -14.03 11.22 6.35
N ASP A 110 -12.77 10.83 6.23
CA ASP A 110 -12.32 9.86 5.21
C ASP A 110 -12.99 8.49 5.38
N GLY A 111 -13.07 7.98 6.60
CA GLY A 111 -13.78 6.73 6.90
C GLY A 111 -15.25 6.76 6.48
N LEU A 112 -15.92 7.88 6.66
CA LEU A 112 -17.33 8.05 6.27
C LEU A 112 -17.55 8.16 4.75
N GLU A 113 -16.53 8.22 3.93
CA GLU A 113 -16.66 8.19 2.47
C GLU A 113 -17.03 6.77 1.97
N GLN A 114 -16.51 5.73 2.61
CA GLN A 114 -16.81 4.34 2.29
C GLN A 114 -18.15 3.88 2.90
N VAL A 115 -18.88 3.02 2.19
CA VAL A 115 -20.14 2.45 2.69
C VAL A 115 -19.89 1.21 3.54
N GLY A 116 -19.11 0.28 3.01
CA GLY A 116 -18.73 -0.97 3.66
C GLY A 116 -17.32 -0.94 4.21
N ASP A 117 -16.79 -2.15 4.47
CA ASP A 117 -15.45 -2.40 4.95
C ASP A 117 -15.17 -1.97 6.41
N PHE A 118 -13.99 -2.32 6.94
CA PHE A 118 -13.57 -1.91 8.28
C PHE A 118 -13.35 -0.39 8.33
N GLY A 119 -14.09 0.29 9.21
CA GLY A 119 -14.02 1.75 9.36
C GLY A 119 -14.90 2.57 8.41
N GLY A 120 -15.68 1.95 7.54
CA GLY A 120 -16.68 2.63 6.71
C GLY A 120 -17.97 2.98 7.47
N LYS A 121 -18.93 3.61 6.78
CA LYS A 121 -20.23 3.99 7.36
C LYS A 121 -20.93 2.84 8.05
N GLY A 122 -20.95 1.65 7.43
CA GLY A 122 -21.62 0.48 7.96
C GLY A 122 -21.07 0.06 9.31
N SER A 123 -19.75 -0.08 9.45
CA SER A 123 -19.09 -0.40 10.73
C SER A 123 -19.27 0.72 11.75
N THR A 124 -19.09 1.98 11.36
CA THR A 124 -19.26 3.13 12.25
C THR A 124 -20.67 3.19 12.86
N LEU A 125 -21.71 2.95 12.04
CA LEU A 125 -23.09 2.94 12.52
C LEU A 125 -23.38 1.71 13.39
N ALA A 126 -22.83 0.56 13.01
CA ALA A 126 -23.01 -0.69 13.75
C ALA A 126 -22.31 -0.65 15.13
N GLU A 127 -21.11 -0.09 15.21
CA GLU A 127 -20.38 0.12 16.47
C GLU A 127 -21.14 1.07 17.38
N GLY A 128 -21.65 2.18 16.84
CA GLY A 128 -22.48 3.11 17.59
C GLY A 128 -23.72 2.43 18.18
N GLU A 129 -24.46 1.68 17.37
CA GLU A 129 -25.65 0.94 17.83
C GLU A 129 -25.28 -0.14 18.84
N LEU A 130 -24.25 -0.95 18.54
CA LEU A 130 -23.87 -2.10 19.37
C LEU A 130 -23.41 -1.67 20.77
N TYR A 131 -22.56 -0.64 20.83
CA TYR A 131 -21.87 -0.27 22.08
C TYR A 131 -22.57 0.85 22.84
N THR A 132 -23.42 1.63 22.19
CA THR A 132 -24.06 2.81 22.84
C THR A 132 -25.58 2.88 22.65
N GLY A 133 -26.16 2.00 21.83
CA GLY A 133 -27.58 2.07 21.43
C GLY A 133 -27.90 3.28 20.54
N ASP A 134 -26.87 3.92 19.93
CA ASP A 134 -27.02 5.11 19.09
C ASP A 134 -26.12 5.02 17.86
N PRO A 135 -26.65 4.71 16.68
CA PRO A 135 -25.85 4.68 15.45
C PRO A 135 -25.25 6.05 15.10
N GLY A 136 -25.78 7.14 15.67
CA GLY A 136 -25.26 8.50 15.51
C GLY A 136 -24.10 8.87 16.44
N PHE A 137 -23.59 7.94 17.26
CA PHE A 137 -22.56 8.19 18.28
C PHE A 137 -21.29 8.85 17.70
N TYR A 138 -20.88 8.50 16.49
CA TYR A 138 -19.72 9.13 15.82
C TYR A 138 -19.81 10.66 15.74
N LYS A 139 -21.03 11.24 15.68
CA LYS A 139 -21.22 12.70 15.68
C LYS A 139 -20.83 13.31 17.03
N ARG A 140 -21.14 12.59 18.12
CA ARG A 140 -20.72 13.00 19.48
C ARG A 140 -19.21 12.87 19.65
N GLN A 141 -18.60 11.81 19.09
CA GLN A 141 -17.14 11.65 19.09
C GLN A 141 -16.44 12.78 18.32
N LEU A 142 -16.92 13.13 17.11
CA LEU A 142 -16.40 14.26 16.35
C LEU A 142 -16.51 15.59 17.13
N ALA A 143 -17.68 15.84 17.75
CA ALA A 143 -17.89 17.04 18.57
C ALA A 143 -16.95 17.04 19.81
N ALA A 144 -16.75 15.88 20.44
CA ALA A 144 -15.86 15.76 21.59
C ALA A 144 -14.40 16.04 21.20
N LEU A 145 -13.92 15.49 20.08
CA LEU A 145 -12.56 15.76 19.56
C LEU A 145 -12.36 17.26 19.27
N ALA A 146 -13.36 17.93 18.68
CA ALA A 146 -13.29 19.35 18.38
C ALA A 146 -13.36 20.26 19.64
N ALA A 147 -13.90 19.74 20.74
CA ALA A 147 -14.07 20.50 21.99
C ALA A 147 -12.95 20.29 23.02
N VAL A 148 -11.96 19.43 22.75
CA VAL A 148 -10.86 19.12 23.67
C VAL A 148 -10.04 20.39 23.96
N ARG A 149 -9.55 20.52 25.21
CA ARG A 149 -8.70 21.61 25.69
C ARG A 149 -7.38 21.09 26.25
N PRO A 150 -6.28 21.86 26.22
CA PRO A 150 -4.97 21.42 26.69
C PRO A 150 -4.93 20.91 28.14
N ASP A 151 -5.64 21.62 29.06
CA ASP A 151 -5.78 21.23 30.46
C ASP A 151 -6.56 19.91 30.61
N GLY A 152 -7.65 19.73 29.83
CA GLY A 152 -8.41 18.49 29.82
C GLY A 152 -7.57 17.29 29.33
N VAL A 153 -6.71 17.49 28.32
CA VAL A 153 -5.75 16.47 27.86
C VAL A 153 -4.77 16.14 28.97
N ARG A 154 -4.10 17.15 29.55
CA ARG A 154 -3.14 16.94 30.62
C ARG A 154 -3.75 16.15 31.78
N ASP A 155 -4.93 16.56 32.25
CA ASP A 155 -5.58 15.96 33.40
C ASP A 155 -6.04 14.52 33.13
N ALA A 156 -6.55 14.22 31.93
CA ALA A 156 -6.88 12.86 31.50
C ALA A 156 -5.63 11.97 31.39
N MET A 157 -4.58 12.46 30.71
CA MET A 157 -3.31 11.74 30.58
C MET A 157 -2.69 11.44 31.96
N GLN A 158 -2.67 12.41 32.89
CA GLN A 158 -2.20 12.19 34.25
C GLN A 158 -3.04 11.15 34.99
N ARG A 159 -4.37 11.21 34.90
CA ARG A 159 -5.28 10.27 35.57
C ARG A 159 -5.04 8.83 35.16
N TRP A 160 -4.74 8.59 33.89
CA TRP A 160 -4.66 7.26 33.31
C TRP A 160 -3.23 6.73 33.14
N MET A 161 -2.27 7.55 32.75
CA MET A 161 -0.92 7.10 32.42
C MET A 161 0.08 7.21 33.59
N THR A 162 -0.33 7.71 34.74
CA THR A 162 0.44 7.55 35.99
C THR A 162 0.15 6.22 36.72
N ARG A 163 -0.84 5.47 36.24
CA ARG A 163 -1.16 4.12 36.74
C ARG A 163 -0.05 3.12 36.37
N PRO A 164 -0.08 1.91 36.96
CA PRO A 164 0.88 0.87 36.58
C PRO A 164 0.93 0.64 35.07
N VAL A 165 2.15 0.63 34.52
CA VAL A 165 2.43 0.43 33.10
C VAL A 165 2.90 -1.00 32.83
N TYR A 166 2.37 -1.64 31.80
CA TYR A 166 2.94 -2.88 31.30
C TYR A 166 4.06 -2.55 30.32
N LYS A 167 5.29 -3.00 30.65
CA LYS A 167 6.49 -2.79 29.84
C LYS A 167 6.85 -4.09 29.15
N LEU A 168 6.89 -4.07 27.80
CA LEU A 168 7.28 -5.22 26.99
C LEU A 168 8.48 -4.84 26.12
N ALA A 169 9.46 -5.74 26.04
CA ALA A 169 10.58 -5.62 25.11
C ALA A 169 10.67 -6.87 24.22
N VAL A 170 10.61 -6.65 22.91
CA VAL A 170 10.88 -7.67 21.90
C VAL A 170 12.32 -7.50 21.45
N VAL A 171 13.15 -8.49 21.74
CA VAL A 171 14.58 -8.47 21.46
C VAL A 171 14.96 -9.57 20.47
N PRO A 172 16.01 -9.37 19.65
CA PRO A 172 16.56 -10.44 18.82
C PRO A 172 17.03 -11.61 19.71
N GLY A 173 16.75 -12.81 19.29
CA GLY A 173 17.17 -14.01 20.00
C GLY A 173 17.07 -15.23 19.11
N THR A 174 17.79 -16.30 19.50
CA THR A 174 17.63 -17.60 18.86
C THR A 174 16.30 -18.19 19.30
N ARG A 175 15.50 -18.65 18.35
CA ARG A 175 14.25 -19.33 18.65
C ARG A 175 14.55 -20.64 19.38
N THR A 176 14.17 -20.73 20.62
CA THR A 176 14.46 -21.89 21.51
C THR A 176 13.32 -22.91 21.53
N GLU A 177 12.12 -22.49 21.10
CA GLU A 177 10.98 -23.38 21.04
C GLU A 177 10.92 -24.08 19.67
N LYS A 178 10.45 -25.32 19.65
CA LYS A 178 10.07 -26.00 18.41
C LYS A 178 8.88 -25.24 17.83
N GLY A 179 9.16 -24.23 17.03
CA GLY A 179 8.12 -23.49 16.35
C GLY A 179 7.39 -24.37 15.34
N ALA A 180 6.14 -24.08 15.10
CA ALA A 180 5.39 -24.76 14.07
C ALA A 180 6.14 -24.68 12.73
N THR A 181 6.16 -25.75 12.02
CA THR A 181 6.69 -25.85 10.66
C THR A 181 5.92 -24.95 9.69
N LEU A 182 4.71 -24.54 10.07
CA LEU A 182 3.82 -23.67 9.31
C LEU A 182 3.44 -22.45 10.14
N GLY A 183 4.00 -21.30 9.84
CA GLY A 183 3.51 -20.00 10.34
C GLY A 183 3.82 -19.63 11.78
N GLY A 184 4.54 -20.43 12.56
CA GLY A 184 5.05 -20.02 13.86
C GLY A 184 4.13 -20.27 15.05
N TRP A 185 3.04 -20.93 14.89
CA TRP A 185 2.26 -21.48 15.98
C TRP A 185 2.92 -22.76 16.48
N GLY A 186 3.03 -22.93 17.81
CA GLY A 186 3.58 -24.14 18.41
C GLY A 186 2.81 -25.39 17.95
N ASP A 187 3.31 -26.56 18.31
CA ASP A 187 2.60 -27.82 18.07
C ASP A 187 1.30 -27.84 18.90
N GLU A 188 0.27 -27.17 18.41
CA GLU A 188 -1.05 -27.10 19.06
C GLU A 188 -1.70 -28.49 19.16
N GLY A 189 -1.22 -29.45 18.37
CA GLY A 189 -1.68 -30.83 18.42
C GLY A 189 -1.33 -31.58 19.70
N THR A 190 -0.39 -31.05 20.51
CA THR A 190 0.03 -31.68 21.81
C THR A 190 -0.61 -31.05 23.04
N VAL A 191 -1.26 -29.88 22.89
CA VAL A 191 -2.08 -29.32 23.97
C VAL A 191 -3.50 -29.83 23.76
N PRO A 192 -3.95 -30.84 24.51
CA PRO A 192 -5.34 -31.25 24.41
C PRO A 192 -6.20 -30.03 24.76
N PRO A 193 -7.25 -29.75 23.98
CA PRO A 193 -8.18 -28.68 24.33
C PRO A 193 -8.59 -28.86 25.80
N PRO A 194 -8.70 -27.77 26.58
CA PRO A 194 -9.10 -27.88 27.98
C PRO A 194 -10.37 -28.73 28.00
N LYS A 195 -10.34 -29.83 28.79
CA LYS A 195 -11.53 -30.67 28.93
C LYS A 195 -12.67 -29.74 29.30
N PRO A 196 -13.78 -29.74 28.57
CA PRO A 196 -14.93 -28.94 28.93
C PRO A 196 -15.23 -29.24 30.39
N ASP A 197 -15.36 -28.22 31.24
CA ASP A 197 -15.73 -28.44 32.62
C ASP A 197 -17.07 -29.16 32.59
N ALA A 198 -17.09 -30.44 32.97
CA ALA A 198 -18.28 -31.29 32.92
C ALA A 198 -19.43 -30.78 33.81
N LYS A 199 -19.16 -29.71 34.58
CA LYS A 199 -20.16 -29.03 35.43
C LYS A 199 -20.85 -27.85 34.78
N LEU A 200 -20.33 -27.34 33.64
CA LEU A 200 -21.02 -26.32 32.87
C LEU A 200 -21.63 -26.98 31.63
N PRO A 201 -22.95 -27.22 31.60
CA PRO A 201 -23.58 -27.61 30.35
C PRO A 201 -23.29 -26.52 29.32
N ALA A 202 -22.67 -26.89 28.19
CA ALA A 202 -22.51 -25.95 27.08
C ALA A 202 -23.90 -25.30 26.87
N PRO A 203 -23.98 -23.95 26.88
CA PRO A 203 -25.25 -23.31 26.60
C PRO A 203 -25.76 -23.87 25.26
N PRO A 204 -27.05 -24.30 25.17
CA PRO A 204 -27.55 -24.78 23.91
C PRO A 204 -27.33 -23.68 22.88
N ILE A 205 -26.48 -23.94 21.89
CA ILE A 205 -26.39 -23.07 20.72
C ILE A 205 -27.78 -23.13 20.12
N ALA A 206 -28.59 -22.10 20.39
CA ALA A 206 -29.85 -21.93 19.75
C ALA A 206 -29.53 -21.75 18.25
N GLN A 207 -29.58 -22.85 17.51
CA GLN A 207 -29.63 -22.77 16.06
C GLN A 207 -30.97 -22.10 15.75
N GLY A 208 -30.92 -20.79 15.49
CA GLY A 208 -32.04 -20.09 14.91
C GLY A 208 -32.45 -20.80 13.61
N PRO A 209 -33.69 -20.64 13.15
CA PRO A 209 -34.11 -21.20 11.88
C PRO A 209 -33.13 -20.82 10.79
N PRO A 210 -32.82 -21.71 9.81
CA PRO A 210 -31.94 -21.39 8.71
C PRO A 210 -32.38 -20.07 8.07
N ARG A 211 -31.55 -19.05 8.13
CA ARG A 211 -31.85 -17.79 7.44
C ARG A 211 -31.69 -18.03 5.95
N ALA A 212 -32.77 -17.82 5.20
CA ALA A 212 -32.68 -17.80 3.75
C ALA A 212 -31.67 -16.73 3.34
N MET A 213 -30.81 -17.06 2.38
CA MET A 213 -29.94 -16.06 1.77
C MET A 213 -30.83 -14.96 1.20
N PRO A 214 -30.52 -13.66 1.48
CA PRO A 214 -31.26 -12.57 0.87
C PRO A 214 -31.19 -12.67 -0.65
N GLU A 215 -32.28 -12.37 -1.33
CA GLU A 215 -32.24 -12.25 -2.79
C GLU A 215 -31.32 -11.10 -3.20
N VAL A 216 -30.47 -11.35 -4.17
CA VAL A 216 -29.62 -10.31 -4.76
C VAL A 216 -30.50 -9.48 -5.69
N GLY A 217 -30.77 -8.24 -5.31
CA GLY A 217 -31.50 -7.30 -6.16
C GLY A 217 -30.73 -6.95 -7.44
N PRO A 218 -31.38 -6.32 -8.42
CA PRO A 218 -30.71 -5.92 -9.66
C PRO A 218 -29.58 -4.94 -9.37
N VAL A 219 -28.39 -5.23 -9.91
CA VAL A 219 -27.22 -4.34 -9.81
C VAL A 219 -27.48 -3.10 -10.68
N LYS A 220 -27.50 -1.93 -10.04
CA LYS A 220 -27.64 -0.66 -10.75
C LYS A 220 -26.39 -0.38 -11.58
N PRO A 221 -26.52 0.23 -12.79
CA PRO A 221 -25.37 0.67 -13.55
C PRO A 221 -24.46 1.61 -12.73
N LEU A 222 -23.15 1.47 -12.91
CA LEU A 222 -22.20 2.38 -12.29
C LEU A 222 -22.39 3.81 -12.85
N VAL A 223 -22.61 4.76 -11.97
CA VAL A 223 -22.56 6.19 -12.30
C VAL A 223 -21.14 6.68 -12.00
N PHE A 224 -20.33 6.79 -13.05
CA PHE A 224 -18.98 7.35 -12.94
C PHE A 224 -19.04 8.85 -13.20
N PRO A 225 -18.32 9.71 -12.44
CA PRO A 225 -18.40 11.15 -12.60
C PRO A 225 -17.85 11.61 -13.95
N ALA A 226 -18.50 12.61 -14.55
CA ALA A 226 -18.02 13.26 -15.76
C ALA A 226 -16.67 13.96 -15.51
N VAL A 227 -15.81 13.96 -16.53
CA VAL A 227 -14.47 14.57 -16.45
C VAL A 227 -14.46 15.90 -17.22
N GLU A 228 -14.21 16.99 -16.50
CA GLU A 228 -13.93 18.30 -17.06
C GLU A 228 -12.44 18.45 -17.36
N ARG A 229 -12.08 19.17 -18.42
CA ARG A 229 -10.68 19.36 -18.83
C ARG A 229 -10.35 20.83 -18.98
N ALA A 230 -9.15 21.19 -18.57
CA ALA A 230 -8.55 22.50 -18.74
C ALA A 230 -7.03 22.37 -18.97
N THR A 231 -6.38 23.49 -19.25
CA THR A 231 -4.92 23.55 -19.38
C THR A 231 -4.44 24.81 -18.68
N LEU A 232 -3.39 24.70 -17.86
CA LEU A 232 -2.76 25.85 -17.24
C LEU A 232 -2.02 26.70 -18.29
N SER A 233 -1.76 27.95 -17.97
CA SER A 233 -1.04 28.90 -18.83
C SER A 233 0.32 28.40 -19.31
N ASN A 234 0.98 27.53 -18.52
CA ASN A 234 2.26 26.90 -18.86
C ASN A 234 2.13 25.56 -19.60
N GLY A 235 0.92 25.15 -19.97
CA GLY A 235 0.67 23.95 -20.78
C GLY A 235 0.38 22.67 -19.97
N ILE A 236 0.36 22.69 -18.65
CA ILE A 236 0.03 21.51 -17.84
C ILE A 236 -1.45 21.16 -18.03
N PRO A 237 -1.81 19.95 -18.52
CA PRO A 237 -3.19 19.52 -18.64
C PRO A 237 -3.79 19.23 -17.25
N VAL A 238 -5.05 19.64 -17.08
CA VAL A 238 -5.85 19.45 -15.85
C VAL A 238 -7.10 18.65 -16.21
N SER A 239 -7.40 17.63 -15.41
CA SER A 239 -8.65 16.87 -15.45
C SER A 239 -9.31 16.94 -14.08
N LEU A 240 -10.62 17.20 -14.03
CA LEU A 240 -11.42 17.27 -12.82
C LEU A 240 -12.63 16.35 -12.93
N ALA A 241 -12.84 15.49 -11.94
CA ALA A 241 -14.10 14.79 -11.71
C ALA A 241 -14.73 15.32 -10.42
N ARG A 242 -15.82 16.06 -10.55
CA ARG A 242 -16.49 16.67 -9.38
C ARG A 242 -17.26 15.62 -8.59
N ARG A 243 -16.99 15.56 -7.27
CA ARG A 243 -17.70 14.74 -6.30
C ARG A 243 -17.85 15.48 -4.96
N SER A 244 -19.08 15.66 -4.49
CA SER A 244 -19.41 16.43 -3.30
C SER A 244 -19.95 15.59 -2.15
N ALA A 245 -19.64 14.28 -2.13
CA ALA A 245 -20.08 13.39 -1.05
C ALA A 245 -19.46 13.73 0.30
N ILE A 246 -18.24 14.24 0.29
CA ILE A 246 -17.50 14.76 1.44
C ILE A 246 -16.80 16.06 1.06
N PRO A 247 -16.56 16.99 2.04
CA PRO A 247 -15.93 18.28 1.77
C PRO A 247 -14.40 18.15 1.62
N LYS A 248 -13.96 17.26 0.71
CA LYS A 248 -12.54 16.98 0.45
C LYS A 248 -12.21 16.96 -1.03
N VAL A 249 -10.94 17.18 -1.32
CA VAL A 249 -10.35 17.10 -2.66
C VAL A 249 -9.16 16.15 -2.61
N SER A 250 -9.13 15.17 -3.52
CA SER A 250 -7.98 14.32 -3.83
C SER A 250 -7.38 14.74 -5.15
N MET A 251 -6.07 14.92 -5.19
CA MET A 251 -5.34 15.40 -6.36
C MET A 251 -4.05 14.60 -6.54
N ALA A 252 -3.65 14.41 -7.81
CA ALA A 252 -2.32 13.93 -8.17
C ALA A 252 -1.72 14.81 -9.25
N ILE A 253 -0.43 15.12 -9.12
CA ILE A 253 0.42 15.55 -10.22
C ILE A 253 1.35 14.40 -10.57
N GLU A 254 1.22 13.87 -11.80
CA GLU A 254 2.06 12.79 -12.33
C GLU A 254 3.10 13.35 -13.29
N PHE A 255 4.30 12.79 -13.20
CA PHE A 255 5.41 13.06 -14.12
C PHE A 255 5.72 11.79 -14.92
N ASP A 256 5.90 11.92 -16.23
CA ASP A 256 6.32 10.83 -17.12
C ASP A 256 7.79 10.45 -16.84
N ALA A 257 8.02 9.86 -15.65
CA ALA A 257 9.31 9.45 -15.11
C ALA A 257 9.25 7.98 -14.64
N GLY A 258 9.06 7.74 -13.35
CA GLY A 258 9.02 6.41 -12.76
C GLY A 258 10.40 5.72 -12.69
N SER A 259 10.45 4.51 -12.12
CA SER A 259 11.70 3.73 -12.06
C SER A 259 12.24 3.35 -13.45
N ALA A 260 11.38 3.34 -14.48
CA ALA A 260 11.80 3.15 -15.86
C ALA A 260 12.73 4.27 -16.37
N ALA A 261 12.68 5.47 -15.78
CA ALA A 261 13.59 6.58 -16.10
C ALA A 261 15.02 6.36 -15.59
N ASP A 262 15.19 5.50 -14.59
CA ASP A 262 16.48 5.16 -14.04
C ASP A 262 17.24 4.15 -14.91
N GLY A 263 16.53 3.18 -15.51
CA GLY A 263 17.13 1.99 -16.09
C GLY A 263 17.94 1.21 -15.04
N SER A 264 18.71 0.22 -15.47
CA SER A 264 19.52 -0.60 -14.56
C SER A 264 20.69 0.15 -13.95
N ALA A 265 21.28 1.08 -14.68
CA ALA A 265 22.50 1.79 -14.26
C ALA A 265 22.27 2.80 -13.12
N ARG A 266 21.05 3.29 -12.95
CA ARG A 266 20.69 4.28 -11.94
C ARG A 266 19.54 3.82 -11.05
N ALA A 267 19.35 2.51 -10.94
CA ALA A 267 18.22 1.90 -10.23
C ALA A 267 18.06 2.43 -8.79
N GLY A 268 16.91 3.04 -8.49
CA GLY A 268 16.55 3.60 -7.20
C GLY A 268 16.74 5.12 -7.08
N THR A 269 17.29 5.79 -8.11
CA THR A 269 17.52 7.25 -8.09
C THR A 269 16.21 8.03 -8.05
N GLN A 270 15.24 7.68 -8.92
CA GLN A 270 13.91 8.32 -8.93
C GLN A 270 13.21 8.20 -7.57
N ALA A 271 13.25 7.01 -7.00
CA ALA A 271 12.56 6.77 -5.75
C ALA A 271 13.22 7.50 -4.57
N LEU A 272 14.56 7.53 -4.49
CA LEU A 272 15.26 8.29 -3.44
C LEU A 272 15.00 9.79 -3.59
N MET A 273 14.97 10.30 -4.83
CA MET A 273 14.65 11.70 -5.12
C MET A 273 13.23 12.05 -4.67
N MET A 274 12.24 11.18 -4.97
CA MET A 274 10.84 11.40 -4.56
C MET A 274 10.65 11.33 -3.04
N ASP A 275 11.33 10.40 -2.34
CA ASP A 275 11.28 10.31 -0.88
C ASP A 275 11.79 11.60 -0.20
N LEU A 276 12.75 12.28 -0.82
CA LEU A 276 13.37 13.48 -0.27
C LEU A 276 12.56 14.77 -0.51
N LEU A 277 11.52 14.75 -1.34
CA LEU A 277 10.74 15.96 -1.63
C LEU A 277 10.12 16.59 -0.37
N LYS A 278 9.73 15.74 0.60
CA LYS A 278 9.09 16.17 1.86
C LYS A 278 10.04 16.36 3.02
N GLU A 279 11.32 16.07 2.86
CA GLU A 279 12.28 16.21 3.97
C GLU A 279 12.66 17.67 4.24
N ALA A 280 12.75 18.49 3.23
CA ALA A 280 12.83 19.93 3.34
C ALA A 280 12.57 20.60 1.98
N THR A 281 12.06 21.83 2.00
CA THR A 281 12.10 22.74 0.86
C THR A 281 13.12 23.85 1.11
N THR A 282 13.33 24.72 0.14
CA THR A 282 14.20 25.91 0.32
C THR A 282 13.64 26.89 1.36
N SER A 283 12.36 26.76 1.74
CA SER A 283 11.66 27.67 2.67
C SER A 283 11.14 26.98 3.94
N ARG A 284 11.13 25.63 3.99
CA ARG A 284 10.55 24.86 5.09
C ARG A 284 11.41 23.67 5.48
N THR A 285 11.50 23.40 6.77
CA THR A 285 12.04 22.12 7.29
C THR A 285 11.00 21.02 7.21
N ALA A 286 11.40 19.73 7.35
CA ALA A 286 10.49 18.59 7.45
C ALA A 286 9.44 18.77 8.56
N GLN A 287 9.86 19.29 9.71
CA GLN A 287 8.98 19.56 10.84
C GLN A 287 7.89 20.60 10.47
N GLN A 288 8.28 21.69 9.82
CA GLN A 288 7.33 22.73 9.38
C GLN A 288 6.36 22.22 8.31
N ILE A 289 6.83 21.35 7.38
CA ILE A 289 5.96 20.71 6.39
C ILE A 289 4.92 19.84 7.10
N ALA A 290 5.33 18.98 8.02
CA ALA A 290 4.43 18.11 8.77
C ALA A 290 3.41 18.92 9.58
N GLU A 291 3.85 19.96 10.31
CA GLU A 291 2.96 20.82 11.07
C GLU A 291 1.94 21.58 10.19
N GLU A 292 2.35 22.01 9.00
CA GLU A 292 1.46 22.71 8.06
C GLU A 292 0.44 21.72 7.46
N GLU A 293 0.84 20.52 7.07
CA GLU A 293 -0.09 19.45 6.66
C GLU A 293 -1.14 19.16 7.75
N GLU A 294 -0.70 19.02 9.00
CA GLU A 294 -1.57 18.74 10.13
C GLU A 294 -2.56 19.88 10.42
N ARG A 295 -2.10 21.15 10.39
CA ARG A 295 -2.99 22.32 10.56
C ARG A 295 -4.04 22.42 9.46
N LEU A 296 -3.68 22.02 8.24
CA LEU A 296 -4.58 22.05 7.08
C LEU A 296 -5.50 20.83 6.99
N GLY A 297 -5.27 19.79 7.78
CA GLY A 297 -5.92 18.49 7.62
C GLY A 297 -5.64 17.92 6.22
N ALA A 298 -4.47 18.21 5.69
CA ALA A 298 -3.99 17.74 4.40
C ALA A 298 -2.99 16.59 4.58
N ASN A 299 -2.89 15.76 3.56
CA ASN A 299 -1.84 14.76 3.45
C ASN A 299 -1.22 14.85 2.07
N ILE A 300 0.09 15.02 2.00
CA ILE A 300 0.85 15.06 0.76
C ILE A 300 1.83 13.89 0.76
N SER A 301 1.83 13.10 -0.29
CA SER A 301 2.72 11.96 -0.47
C SER A 301 3.39 11.99 -1.83
N ALA A 302 4.63 11.52 -1.90
CA ALA A 302 5.38 11.38 -3.13
C ALA A 302 5.73 9.91 -3.34
N ALA A 303 5.60 9.42 -4.57
CA ALA A 303 5.86 8.02 -4.88
C ALA A 303 6.43 7.84 -6.29
N THR A 304 7.18 6.76 -6.47
CA THR A 304 7.70 6.34 -7.76
C THR A 304 7.07 5.02 -8.15
N GLY A 305 6.22 5.05 -9.18
CA GLY A 305 5.75 3.86 -9.86
C GLY A 305 6.74 3.40 -10.92
N ARG A 306 6.35 2.43 -11.76
CA ARG A 306 7.22 1.96 -12.83
C ARG A 306 7.30 2.99 -13.97
N ASP A 307 6.16 3.51 -14.44
CA ASP A 307 6.08 4.42 -15.59
C ASP A 307 6.05 5.90 -15.22
N VAL A 308 5.59 6.23 -14.02
CA VAL A 308 5.37 7.61 -13.57
C VAL A 308 5.89 7.79 -12.14
N SER A 309 6.35 8.99 -11.84
CA SER A 309 6.52 9.49 -10.48
C SER A 309 5.36 10.45 -10.18
N SER A 310 4.81 10.43 -8.98
CA SER A 310 3.64 11.24 -8.62
C SER A 310 3.76 11.87 -7.25
N VAL A 311 3.21 13.08 -7.12
CA VAL A 311 2.90 13.68 -5.83
C VAL A 311 1.39 13.74 -5.71
N GLN A 312 0.85 13.19 -4.64
CA GLN A 312 -0.58 13.12 -4.37
C GLN A 312 -0.91 13.96 -3.14
N MET A 313 -2.09 14.54 -3.12
CA MET A 313 -2.59 15.32 -2.00
C MET A 313 -4.06 14.98 -1.76
N THR A 314 -4.43 14.81 -0.48
CA THR A 314 -5.81 14.93 -0.03
C THR A 314 -5.90 16.15 0.90
N ALA A 315 -6.94 16.94 0.77
CA ALA A 315 -7.13 18.14 1.59
C ALA A 315 -8.61 18.44 1.80
N LEU A 316 -8.93 19.08 2.92
CA LEU A 316 -10.25 19.67 3.13
C LEU A 316 -10.49 20.78 2.08
N THR A 317 -11.69 20.82 1.48
CA THR A 317 -12.05 21.83 0.45
C THR A 317 -11.82 23.25 0.95
N ALA A 318 -12.11 23.53 2.23
CA ALA A 318 -11.90 24.83 2.86
C ALA A 318 -10.41 25.25 2.87
N ASN A 319 -9.49 24.30 2.94
CA ASN A 319 -8.05 24.51 3.03
C ASN A 319 -7.31 24.24 1.70
N LEU A 320 -8.05 24.10 0.58
CA LEU A 320 -7.46 23.71 -0.71
C LEU A 320 -6.37 24.67 -1.19
N ALA A 321 -6.58 25.98 -1.09
CA ALA A 321 -5.61 26.97 -1.58
C ALA A 321 -4.26 26.91 -0.83
N PRO A 322 -4.20 26.96 0.53
CA PRO A 322 -2.93 26.79 1.23
C PRO A 322 -2.31 25.39 1.06
N SER A 323 -3.13 24.34 0.95
CA SER A 323 -2.62 22.98 0.69
C SER A 323 -1.96 22.87 -0.69
N LEU A 324 -2.51 23.52 -1.73
CA LEU A 324 -1.89 23.60 -3.06
C LEU A 324 -0.59 24.39 -3.03
N ALA A 325 -0.51 25.47 -2.24
CA ALA A 325 0.74 26.24 -2.08
C ALA A 325 1.85 25.40 -1.44
N LEU A 326 1.51 24.62 -0.40
CA LEU A 326 2.43 23.69 0.24
C LEU A 326 2.88 22.59 -0.73
N MET A 327 1.94 21.96 -1.47
CA MET A 327 2.27 20.95 -2.47
C MET A 327 3.17 21.51 -3.57
N ALA A 328 2.92 22.72 -4.04
CA ALA A 328 3.73 23.37 -5.06
C ALA A 328 5.16 23.64 -4.57
N ASP A 329 5.32 24.04 -3.31
CA ASP A 329 6.65 24.24 -2.71
C ASP A 329 7.42 22.92 -2.61
N ILE A 330 6.77 21.84 -2.13
CA ILE A 330 7.34 20.49 -2.05
C ILE A 330 7.78 19.99 -3.43
N VAL A 331 6.93 20.17 -4.46
CA VAL A 331 7.20 19.70 -5.82
C VAL A 331 8.32 20.49 -6.48
N ARG A 332 8.33 21.81 -6.31
CA ARG A 332 9.18 22.73 -7.11
C ARG A 332 10.50 23.10 -6.45
N ASN A 333 10.55 23.11 -5.13
CA ASN A 333 11.64 23.70 -4.35
C ASN A 333 12.26 22.76 -3.31
N PRO A 334 12.44 21.45 -3.55
CA PRO A 334 13.05 20.56 -2.56
C PRO A 334 14.49 21.00 -2.28
N ALA A 335 14.90 20.97 -1.02
CA ALA A 335 16.23 21.43 -0.61
C ALA A 335 17.34 20.44 -0.95
N PHE A 336 17.07 19.14 -0.84
CA PHE A 336 18.08 18.08 -0.91
C PHE A 336 19.30 18.40 -0.03
N ALA A 337 19.05 18.68 1.26
CA ALA A 337 20.10 19.00 2.21
C ALA A 337 20.97 17.77 2.49
N ASP A 338 22.28 17.97 2.67
CA ASP A 338 23.26 16.87 2.85
C ASP A 338 22.87 15.90 3.97
N ALA A 339 22.44 16.44 5.12
CA ALA A 339 22.03 15.62 6.28
C ALA A 339 20.82 14.75 5.98
N ASP A 340 19.80 15.28 5.27
CA ASP A 340 18.60 14.54 4.90
C ASP A 340 18.91 13.48 3.84
N VAL A 341 19.72 13.82 2.84
CA VAL A 341 20.17 12.86 1.82
C VAL A 341 20.90 11.69 2.47
N VAL A 342 21.83 11.96 3.40
CA VAL A 342 22.55 10.90 4.14
C VAL A 342 21.59 10.04 4.95
N ARG A 343 20.65 10.65 5.67
CA ARG A 343 19.68 9.95 6.52
C ARG A 343 18.75 9.07 5.69
N VAL A 344 18.09 9.60 4.68
CA VAL A 344 17.12 8.86 3.84
C VAL A 344 17.82 7.79 3.00
N ARG A 345 19.04 8.08 2.50
CA ARG A 345 19.88 7.09 1.84
C ARG A 345 20.19 5.89 2.75
N ASN A 346 20.59 6.14 4.00
CA ASN A 346 20.86 5.07 4.96
C ASN A 346 19.60 4.25 5.30
N GLN A 347 18.43 4.90 5.43
CA GLN A 347 17.17 4.21 5.60
C GLN A 347 16.85 3.31 4.38
N ARG A 348 17.10 3.80 3.17
CA ARG A 348 16.90 3.00 1.96
C ARG A 348 17.86 1.82 1.87
N LEU A 349 19.14 2.00 2.23
CA LEU A 349 20.10 0.90 2.30
C LEU A 349 19.64 -0.18 3.31
N ALA A 350 19.15 0.24 4.47
CA ALA A 350 18.56 -0.69 5.45
C ALA A 350 17.33 -1.43 4.89
N SER A 351 16.47 -0.73 4.15
CA SER A 351 15.30 -1.35 3.48
C SER A 351 15.72 -2.36 2.41
N ILE A 352 16.80 -2.10 1.66
CA ILE A 352 17.37 -3.06 0.71
C ILE A 352 17.85 -4.31 1.45
N GLN A 353 18.59 -4.16 2.55
CA GLN A 353 19.05 -5.29 3.35
C GLN A 353 17.87 -6.12 3.91
N GLN A 354 16.83 -5.45 4.38
CA GLN A 354 15.61 -6.14 4.83
C GLN A 354 14.91 -6.89 3.68
N ALA A 355 14.83 -6.28 2.50
CA ALA A 355 14.26 -6.93 1.31
C ALA A 355 15.04 -8.20 0.93
N LEU A 356 16.37 -8.20 1.07
CA LEU A 356 17.22 -9.37 0.83
C LEU A 356 17.09 -10.46 1.92
N ALA A 357 16.40 -10.18 3.02
CA ALA A 357 16.13 -11.16 4.07
C ALA A 357 14.81 -11.93 3.88
N THR A 358 13.93 -11.51 2.96
CA THR A 358 12.62 -12.14 2.74
C THR A 358 12.53 -12.86 1.39
N PRO A 359 12.04 -14.12 1.33
CA PRO A 359 11.96 -14.88 0.06
C PRO A 359 11.17 -14.17 -1.02
N GLN A 360 10.04 -13.55 -0.64
CA GLN A 360 9.16 -12.82 -1.55
C GLN A 360 9.88 -11.65 -2.23
N SER A 361 10.59 -10.84 -1.43
CA SER A 361 11.32 -9.68 -1.96
C SER A 361 12.52 -10.10 -2.81
N ILE A 362 13.23 -11.16 -2.43
CA ILE A 362 14.33 -11.72 -3.22
C ILE A 362 13.81 -12.16 -4.61
N ALA A 363 12.71 -12.92 -4.65
CA ALA A 363 12.11 -13.37 -5.90
C ALA A 363 11.63 -12.17 -6.77
N ALA A 364 10.93 -11.21 -6.16
CA ALA A 364 10.42 -10.03 -6.85
C ALA A 364 11.56 -9.17 -7.46
N ARG A 365 12.66 -8.98 -6.73
CA ARG A 365 13.83 -8.23 -7.21
C ARG A 365 14.55 -8.93 -8.37
N ALA A 366 14.53 -10.26 -8.40
CA ALA A 366 15.14 -11.05 -9.47
C ALA A 366 14.29 -11.04 -10.76
N LEU A 367 12.97 -10.86 -10.66
CA LEU A 367 12.04 -11.07 -11.79
C LEU A 367 12.29 -10.11 -12.95
N ASP A 368 12.23 -8.81 -12.70
CA ASP A 368 12.28 -7.80 -13.76
C ASP A 368 13.60 -7.82 -14.57
N PRO A 369 14.80 -7.91 -13.94
CA PRO A 369 16.05 -8.09 -14.69
C PRO A 369 16.08 -9.35 -15.55
N ILE A 370 15.43 -10.43 -15.12
CA ILE A 370 15.35 -11.69 -15.85
C ILE A 370 14.40 -11.58 -17.04
N LEU A 371 13.23 -10.99 -16.85
CA LEU A 371 12.19 -10.91 -17.86
C LEU A 371 12.48 -9.86 -18.94
N TYR A 372 12.91 -8.67 -18.52
CA TYR A 372 13.09 -7.55 -19.44
C TYR A 372 14.54 -7.34 -19.89
N GLY A 373 15.52 -7.88 -19.15
CA GLY A 373 16.93 -7.65 -19.44
C GLY A 373 17.41 -6.25 -19.06
N SER A 374 18.71 -6.07 -18.88
CA SER A 374 19.30 -4.81 -18.39
C SER A 374 19.22 -3.63 -19.37
N ALA A 375 18.98 -3.92 -20.66
CA ALA A 375 18.86 -2.89 -21.70
C ALA A 375 17.46 -2.26 -21.74
N HIS A 376 16.44 -2.96 -21.27
CA HIS A 376 15.08 -2.44 -21.24
C HIS A 376 14.85 -1.56 -19.99
N PRO A 377 14.11 -0.44 -20.07
CA PRO A 377 13.79 0.41 -18.92
C PRO A 377 13.16 -0.32 -17.74
N TYR A 378 12.39 -1.39 -17.98
CA TYR A 378 11.81 -2.22 -16.92
C TYR A 378 12.77 -3.29 -16.35
N GLY A 379 13.95 -3.45 -16.88
CA GLY A 379 14.91 -4.48 -16.44
C GLY A 379 15.69 -4.12 -15.17
N SER A 380 15.24 -3.15 -14.38
CA SER A 380 15.85 -2.82 -13.09
C SER A 380 15.22 -3.62 -11.95
N VAL A 381 15.92 -3.70 -10.80
CA VAL A 381 15.48 -4.39 -9.58
C VAL A 381 14.30 -3.70 -8.86
N GLY A 382 13.60 -2.80 -9.52
CA GLY A 382 12.48 -2.04 -8.98
C GLY A 382 12.88 -0.75 -8.25
N ALA A 383 11.89 -0.08 -7.65
CA ALA A 383 12.03 1.27 -7.09
C ALA A 383 13.02 1.38 -5.91
N LEU A 384 13.22 0.31 -5.13
CA LEU A 384 14.24 0.32 -4.05
C LEU A 384 15.66 0.53 -4.60
N GLY A 385 15.92 0.06 -5.82
CA GLY A 385 17.24 0.11 -6.44
C GLY A 385 18.23 -0.90 -5.87
N THR A 386 19.51 -0.69 -6.17
CA THR A 386 20.63 -1.51 -5.66
C THR A 386 21.43 -0.72 -4.63
N ALA A 387 22.03 -1.43 -3.66
CA ALA A 387 22.90 -0.80 -2.67
C ALA A 387 24.08 -0.08 -3.34
N ALA A 388 24.66 -0.68 -4.41
CA ALA A 388 25.77 -0.13 -5.16
C ALA A 388 25.45 1.24 -5.77
N VAL A 389 24.25 1.43 -6.32
CA VAL A 389 23.81 2.72 -6.87
C VAL A 389 23.42 3.68 -5.75
N VAL A 390 22.54 3.23 -4.83
CA VAL A 390 21.97 4.11 -3.79
C VAL A 390 23.06 4.75 -2.93
N GLN A 391 24.11 4.01 -2.55
CA GLN A 391 25.19 4.55 -1.71
C GLN A 391 26.00 5.67 -2.38
N THR A 392 25.98 5.78 -3.72
CA THR A 392 26.71 6.81 -4.47
C THR A 392 25.88 8.08 -4.72
N LEU A 393 24.58 8.05 -4.44
CA LEU A 393 23.69 9.19 -4.69
C LEU A 393 23.97 10.31 -3.70
N ASP A 394 24.30 11.47 -4.24
CA ASP A 394 24.55 12.72 -3.52
C ASP A 394 23.50 13.79 -3.85
N PRO A 395 23.46 14.92 -3.14
CA PRO A 395 22.51 16.01 -3.42
C PRO A 395 22.58 16.55 -4.85
N ALA A 396 23.75 16.56 -5.49
CA ALA A 396 23.91 17.07 -6.86
C ALA A 396 23.24 16.15 -7.88
N ALA A 397 23.44 14.83 -7.74
CA ALA A 397 22.78 13.82 -8.58
C ALA A 397 21.27 13.88 -8.44
N LEU A 398 20.75 14.07 -7.21
CA LEU A 398 19.31 14.15 -6.94
C LEU A 398 18.69 15.44 -7.49
N ARG A 399 19.35 16.61 -7.34
CA ARG A 399 18.92 17.87 -7.98
C ARG A 399 18.91 17.75 -9.50
N THR A 400 19.89 17.10 -10.09
CA THR A 400 19.95 16.87 -11.54
C THR A 400 18.78 15.98 -12.00
N THR A 401 18.48 14.92 -11.25
CA THR A 401 17.36 14.02 -11.55
C THR A 401 16.03 14.76 -11.42
N HIS A 402 15.84 15.54 -10.36
CA HIS A 402 14.65 16.36 -10.14
C HIS A 402 14.45 17.34 -11.31
N ALA A 403 15.45 18.15 -11.64
CA ALA A 403 15.39 19.12 -12.73
C ALA A 403 15.11 18.48 -14.11
N SER A 404 15.53 17.23 -14.29
CA SER A 404 15.32 16.49 -15.54
C SER A 404 13.91 15.95 -15.70
N TRP A 405 13.29 15.47 -14.61
CA TRP A 405 12.05 14.71 -14.68
C TRP A 405 10.85 15.37 -14.00
N VAL A 406 11.06 16.16 -12.93
CA VAL A 406 9.99 16.91 -12.26
C VAL A 406 9.89 18.30 -12.90
N ARG A 407 9.13 18.36 -13.99
CA ARG A 407 9.06 19.57 -14.85
C ARG A 407 7.69 19.70 -15.51
N PRO A 408 7.21 20.92 -15.82
CA PRO A 408 5.85 21.16 -16.27
C PRO A 408 5.49 20.47 -17.59
N ASP A 409 6.43 20.33 -18.51
CA ASP A 409 6.20 19.66 -19.80
C ASP A 409 6.20 18.12 -19.72
N LYS A 410 6.41 17.56 -18.53
CA LYS A 410 6.24 16.14 -18.18
C LYS A 410 5.08 15.91 -17.21
N ALA A 411 4.45 16.99 -16.74
CA ALA A 411 3.44 16.96 -15.71
C ALA A 411 2.02 16.84 -16.24
N ALA A 412 1.13 16.24 -15.48
CA ALA A 412 -0.31 16.39 -15.65
C ALA A 412 -1.01 16.28 -14.28
N ILE A 413 -2.07 17.06 -14.14
CA ILE A 413 -2.84 17.18 -12.92
C ILE A 413 -4.19 16.48 -13.09
N THR A 414 -4.55 15.62 -12.14
CA THR A 414 -5.89 15.03 -12.04
C THR A 414 -6.45 15.31 -10.65
N VAL A 415 -7.70 15.77 -10.60
CA VAL A 415 -8.38 16.18 -9.37
C VAL A 415 -9.74 15.48 -9.27
N VAL A 416 -10.09 15.02 -8.08
CA VAL A 416 -11.41 14.46 -7.75
C VAL A 416 -11.86 15.06 -6.43
N GLY A 417 -13.07 15.61 -6.35
CA GLY A 417 -13.59 16.11 -5.09
C GLY A 417 -14.60 17.25 -5.21
N ASP A 418 -14.86 17.88 -4.06
CA ASP A 418 -15.88 18.93 -3.95
C ASP A 418 -15.31 20.31 -4.31
N VAL A 419 -15.06 20.50 -5.59
CA VAL A 419 -14.62 21.77 -6.16
C VAL A 419 -15.12 21.89 -7.61
N ALA A 420 -15.51 23.07 -8.03
CA ALA A 420 -15.84 23.35 -9.44
C ALA A 420 -14.58 23.77 -10.22
N MET A 421 -14.55 23.52 -11.53
CA MET A 421 -13.40 23.89 -12.40
C MET A 421 -13.11 25.40 -12.33
N GLY A 422 -14.15 26.23 -12.29
CA GLY A 422 -13.99 27.69 -12.21
C GLY A 422 -13.29 28.17 -10.93
N ASP A 423 -13.43 27.43 -9.82
CA ASP A 423 -12.77 27.73 -8.55
C ASP A 423 -11.39 27.06 -8.44
N LEU A 424 -11.22 25.89 -9.06
CA LEU A 424 -9.98 25.11 -9.04
C LEU A 424 -8.90 25.76 -9.91
N LEU A 425 -9.24 26.11 -11.15
CA LEU A 425 -8.26 26.56 -12.13
C LEU A 425 -7.44 27.78 -11.69
N PRO A 426 -8.05 28.87 -11.14
CA PRO A 426 -7.27 30.00 -10.62
C PRO A 426 -6.32 29.62 -9.48
N ARG A 427 -6.69 28.65 -8.63
CA ARG A 427 -5.83 28.19 -7.53
C ARG A 427 -4.65 27.36 -8.05
N LEU A 428 -4.89 26.53 -9.08
CA LEU A 428 -3.80 25.80 -9.75
C LEU A 428 -2.87 26.74 -10.52
N GLU A 429 -3.40 27.77 -11.17
CA GLU A 429 -2.60 28.81 -11.81
C GLU A 429 -1.72 29.56 -10.79
N ALA A 430 -2.25 29.89 -9.63
CA ALA A 430 -1.47 30.52 -8.55
C ALA A 430 -0.34 29.61 -8.05
N ALA A 431 -0.56 28.28 -7.97
CA ALA A 431 0.41 27.31 -7.46
C ALA A 431 1.45 26.88 -8.50
N PHE A 432 1.03 26.68 -9.74
CA PHE A 432 1.85 26.04 -10.79
C PHE A 432 1.97 26.85 -12.08
N GLY A 433 1.11 27.84 -12.37
CA GLY A 433 1.07 28.52 -13.65
C GLY A 433 2.37 29.23 -14.04
N ASN A 434 3.10 29.77 -13.08
CA ASN A 434 4.40 30.42 -13.29
C ASN A 434 5.58 29.43 -13.34
N TRP A 435 5.34 28.12 -13.31
CA TRP A 435 6.38 27.11 -13.39
C TRP A 435 6.85 26.94 -14.83
N THR A 436 8.02 27.46 -15.16
CA THR A 436 8.56 27.46 -16.52
C THR A 436 9.28 26.16 -16.85
N LYS A 437 9.07 25.65 -18.06
CA LYS A 437 9.83 24.49 -18.53
C LYS A 437 11.29 24.85 -18.76
N PRO A 438 12.23 23.95 -18.39
CA PRO A 438 13.65 24.14 -18.74
C PRO A 438 13.87 24.22 -20.25
N ALA A 439 14.87 25.00 -20.69
CA ALA A 439 15.25 25.11 -22.10
C ALA A 439 15.80 23.79 -22.67
N VAL A 440 16.39 22.95 -21.83
CA VAL A 440 16.90 21.64 -22.22
C VAL A 440 15.73 20.69 -22.54
N PRO A 441 15.79 19.94 -23.66
CA PRO A 441 14.77 18.95 -23.99
C PRO A 441 14.52 17.97 -22.84
N ALA A 442 13.26 17.59 -22.65
CA ALA A 442 12.91 16.59 -21.65
C ALA A 442 13.47 15.21 -22.04
N PRO A 443 14.01 14.45 -21.09
CA PRO A 443 14.46 13.09 -21.38
C PRO A 443 13.26 12.17 -21.71
N THR A 444 13.54 11.09 -22.43
CA THR A 444 12.56 10.09 -22.85
C THR A 444 12.94 8.68 -22.33
N LYS A 445 11.95 7.80 -22.26
CA LYS A 445 12.12 6.38 -21.96
C LYS A 445 11.77 5.57 -23.21
N ASP A 446 12.66 4.71 -23.65
CA ASP A 446 12.36 3.81 -24.78
C ASP A 446 11.69 2.53 -24.27
N LEU A 447 10.37 2.59 -24.09
CA LEU A 447 9.57 1.44 -23.67
C LEU A 447 9.37 0.40 -24.80
N SER A 448 9.82 0.69 -26.02
CA SER A 448 9.80 -0.23 -27.16
C SER A 448 11.09 -1.03 -27.30
N ALA A 449 12.09 -0.78 -26.46
CA ALA A 449 13.33 -1.54 -26.44
C ALA A 449 13.06 -3.06 -26.37
N PRO A 450 13.82 -3.89 -27.11
CA PRO A 450 13.56 -5.32 -27.16
C PRO A 450 13.78 -6.00 -25.82
N THR A 451 12.90 -6.92 -25.46
CA THR A 451 13.05 -7.81 -24.32
C THR A 451 13.78 -9.09 -24.74
N PRO A 452 14.48 -9.78 -23.83
CA PRO A 452 15.06 -11.08 -24.12
C PRO A 452 14.01 -12.06 -24.66
N PRO A 453 14.38 -12.97 -25.59
CA PRO A 453 13.46 -14.01 -26.04
C PRO A 453 13.08 -14.93 -24.86
N PRO A 454 11.88 -15.52 -24.87
CA PRO A 454 11.46 -16.48 -23.87
C PRO A 454 12.49 -17.61 -23.72
N SER A 455 12.95 -17.83 -22.49
CA SER A 455 13.92 -18.88 -22.16
C SER A 455 13.46 -19.63 -20.91
N PRO A 456 12.60 -20.68 -21.09
CA PRO A 456 12.06 -21.45 -19.98
C PRO A 456 13.18 -22.07 -19.16
N ARG A 457 13.26 -21.73 -17.89
CA ARG A 457 14.26 -22.26 -16.95
C ARG A 457 13.81 -22.01 -15.51
N ILE A 458 14.46 -22.69 -14.62
CA ILE A 458 14.34 -22.46 -13.18
C ILE A 458 15.53 -21.60 -12.76
N VAL A 459 15.26 -20.51 -12.07
CA VAL A 459 16.29 -19.70 -11.39
C VAL A 459 16.17 -20.00 -9.90
N LEU A 460 17.15 -20.76 -9.38
CA LEU A 460 17.20 -21.15 -7.98
C LEU A 460 18.09 -20.18 -7.20
N ILE A 461 17.50 -19.57 -6.18
CA ILE A 461 18.19 -18.70 -5.22
C ILE A 461 18.16 -19.41 -3.87
N ASP A 462 19.34 -19.78 -3.37
CA ASP A 462 19.44 -20.55 -2.14
C ASP A 462 19.13 -19.71 -0.90
N ARG A 463 18.28 -20.28 -0.06
CA ARG A 463 17.98 -19.75 1.27
C ARG A 463 17.98 -20.89 2.28
N PRO A 464 19.14 -21.18 2.88
CA PRO A 464 19.30 -22.32 3.79
C PRO A 464 18.33 -22.28 4.96
N ASN A 465 17.84 -23.47 5.35
CA ASN A 465 16.89 -23.68 6.46
C ASN A 465 15.52 -22.98 6.28
N SER A 466 15.14 -22.62 5.04
CA SER A 466 13.80 -22.10 4.79
C SER A 466 12.78 -23.24 4.81
N PRO A 467 11.73 -23.19 5.65
CA PRO A 467 10.70 -24.23 5.71
C PRO A 467 9.75 -24.17 4.51
N SER A 468 9.80 -23.10 3.73
CA SER A 468 8.93 -22.84 2.59
C SER A 468 9.75 -22.36 1.40
N SER A 469 9.23 -22.57 0.21
CA SER A 469 9.77 -22.03 -1.05
C SER A 469 8.86 -20.96 -1.61
N MET A 470 9.42 -19.79 -1.93
CA MET A 470 8.74 -18.79 -2.73
C MET A 470 8.87 -19.16 -4.20
N LEU A 471 7.74 -19.31 -4.88
CA LEU A 471 7.63 -19.54 -6.30
C LEU A 471 7.14 -18.26 -6.97
N LEU A 472 7.86 -17.78 -7.98
CA LEU A 472 7.48 -16.66 -8.81
C LEU A 472 7.72 -17.00 -10.26
N LEU A 473 6.64 -17.23 -11.00
CA LEU A 473 6.67 -17.61 -12.40
C LEU A 473 6.32 -16.39 -13.24
N GLY A 474 7.02 -16.14 -14.33
CA GLY A 474 6.73 -14.98 -15.16
C GLY A 474 7.18 -15.11 -16.60
N ARG A 475 6.47 -14.41 -17.50
CA ARG A 475 6.90 -14.17 -18.87
C ARG A 475 6.40 -12.82 -19.37
N VAL A 476 7.15 -12.19 -20.26
CA VAL A 476 6.71 -11.01 -21.00
C VAL A 476 5.71 -11.43 -22.07
N LEU A 477 4.61 -10.67 -22.17
CA LEU A 477 3.57 -10.90 -23.17
C LEU A 477 3.81 -10.04 -24.42
N PRO A 478 3.39 -10.49 -25.60
CA PRO A 478 3.35 -9.66 -26.80
C PRO A 478 2.16 -8.67 -26.73
N LEU A 479 2.11 -7.90 -25.65
CA LEU A 479 1.01 -7.04 -25.27
C LEU A 479 1.52 -5.85 -24.45
N THR A 480 1.12 -4.63 -24.77
CA THR A 480 1.39 -3.42 -23.98
C THR A 480 0.20 -3.03 -23.13
N GLY A 481 0.40 -2.16 -22.13
CA GLY A 481 -0.68 -1.64 -21.30
C GLY A 481 -1.67 -0.74 -22.07
N THR A 482 -1.27 -0.21 -23.22
CA THR A 482 -2.12 0.59 -24.10
C THR A 482 -2.93 -0.24 -25.11
N ALA A 483 -2.78 -1.55 -25.11
CA ALA A 483 -3.58 -2.43 -25.96
C ALA A 483 -5.06 -2.35 -25.57
N LYS A 484 -5.93 -2.46 -26.56
CA LYS A 484 -7.39 -2.44 -26.41
C LYS A 484 -7.92 -3.86 -26.24
N ASP A 485 -9.14 -3.95 -25.76
CA ASP A 485 -9.91 -5.21 -25.68
C ASP A 485 -9.16 -6.31 -24.87
N THR A 486 -8.64 -5.91 -23.71
CA THR A 486 -7.89 -6.82 -22.81
C THR A 486 -8.71 -7.37 -21.66
N GLU A 487 -10.00 -7.02 -21.57
CA GLU A 487 -10.89 -7.37 -20.46
C GLU A 487 -11.14 -8.89 -20.40
N ALA A 488 -11.24 -9.56 -21.53
CA ALA A 488 -11.33 -11.03 -21.58
C ALA A 488 -10.07 -11.70 -20.98
N LEU A 489 -8.90 -11.10 -21.15
CA LEU A 489 -7.66 -11.56 -20.52
C LEU A 489 -7.65 -11.33 -19.00
N ASP A 490 -8.18 -10.21 -18.54
CA ASP A 490 -8.31 -9.93 -17.11
C ASP A 490 -9.27 -10.96 -16.46
N LEU A 491 -10.42 -11.29 -17.11
CA LEU A 491 -11.34 -12.33 -16.67
C LEU A 491 -10.71 -13.73 -16.72
N ALA A 492 -9.94 -14.06 -17.76
CA ALA A 492 -9.20 -15.31 -17.86
C ALA A 492 -8.19 -15.47 -16.70
N ASN A 493 -7.48 -14.39 -16.38
CA ASN A 493 -6.56 -14.36 -15.24
C ASN A 493 -7.27 -14.56 -13.91
N GLU A 494 -8.50 -14.04 -13.77
CA GLU A 494 -9.32 -14.25 -12.57
C GLU A 494 -9.76 -15.71 -12.41
N VAL A 495 -10.17 -16.35 -13.49
CA VAL A 495 -10.53 -17.78 -13.48
C VAL A 495 -9.35 -18.64 -13.07
N ILE A 496 -8.15 -18.38 -13.63
CA ILE A 496 -6.98 -19.22 -13.37
C ILE A 496 -6.38 -19.01 -11.98
N GLY A 497 -6.22 -17.75 -11.50
CA GLY A 497 -5.44 -17.56 -10.29
C GLY A 497 -5.63 -16.25 -9.52
N SER A 498 -6.23 -15.17 -10.05
CA SER A 498 -6.34 -13.93 -9.27
C SER A 498 -7.59 -13.87 -8.36
N GLY A 499 -8.57 -14.72 -8.57
CA GLY A 499 -9.76 -14.84 -7.71
C GLY A 499 -9.56 -15.81 -6.55
N PHE A 500 -10.25 -15.59 -5.43
CA PHE A 500 -10.23 -16.51 -4.27
C PHE A 500 -10.71 -17.93 -4.65
N LEU A 501 -11.75 -18.03 -5.46
CA LEU A 501 -12.29 -19.30 -5.99
C LEU A 501 -11.67 -19.67 -7.35
N SER A 502 -10.49 -19.19 -7.65
CA SER A 502 -9.75 -19.53 -8.87
C SER A 502 -9.29 -20.99 -8.87
N ARG A 503 -9.05 -21.53 -10.05
CA ARG A 503 -8.63 -22.93 -10.22
C ARG A 503 -7.36 -23.27 -9.44
N LEU A 504 -6.36 -22.38 -9.46
CA LEU A 504 -5.11 -22.58 -8.73
C LEU A 504 -5.31 -22.57 -7.20
N ASN A 505 -6.14 -21.68 -6.67
CA ASN A 505 -6.45 -21.67 -5.24
C ASN A 505 -7.25 -22.90 -4.82
N MET A 506 -8.26 -23.30 -5.59
CA MET A 506 -9.04 -24.50 -5.30
C MET A 506 -8.20 -25.77 -5.36
N ASP A 507 -7.21 -25.82 -6.22
CA ASP A 507 -6.30 -26.98 -6.33
C ASP A 507 -5.20 -26.97 -5.24
N LEU A 508 -4.36 -25.93 -5.20
CA LEU A 508 -3.17 -25.94 -4.33
C LEU A 508 -3.49 -25.64 -2.87
N ARG A 509 -4.47 -24.75 -2.61
CA ARG A 509 -4.86 -24.37 -1.26
C ARG A 509 -5.91 -25.29 -0.67
N GLU A 510 -7.10 -25.38 -1.30
CA GLU A 510 -8.24 -26.07 -0.72
C GLU A 510 -8.10 -27.61 -0.82
N THR A 511 -7.69 -28.14 -1.97
CA THR A 511 -7.61 -29.58 -2.19
C THR A 511 -6.31 -30.18 -1.64
N LYS A 512 -5.17 -29.54 -1.91
CA LYS A 512 -3.84 -30.09 -1.58
C LYS A 512 -3.25 -29.56 -0.28
N GLY A 513 -3.67 -28.38 0.19
CA GLY A 513 -3.16 -27.76 1.42
C GLY A 513 -1.67 -27.39 1.38
N TRP A 514 -1.09 -27.17 0.18
CA TRP A 514 0.33 -26.90 0.02
C TRP A 514 0.72 -25.43 0.20
N THR A 515 -0.25 -24.53 0.17
CA THR A 515 -0.10 -23.07 0.29
C THR A 515 -1.29 -22.43 0.96
N TYR A 516 -1.11 -21.21 1.48
CA TYR A 516 -2.20 -20.34 1.91
C TYR A 516 -2.91 -19.61 0.76
N GLY A 517 -2.31 -19.60 -0.44
CA GLY A 517 -2.91 -19.03 -1.63
C GLY A 517 -1.95 -18.91 -2.78
N VAL A 518 -2.52 -18.92 -3.99
CA VAL A 518 -1.83 -18.65 -5.25
C VAL A 518 -2.41 -17.38 -5.84
N GLY A 519 -1.56 -16.44 -6.24
CA GLY A 519 -1.97 -15.24 -6.95
C GLY A 519 -1.42 -15.24 -8.37
N THR A 520 -2.27 -14.91 -9.35
CA THR A 520 -1.82 -14.56 -10.70
C THR A 520 -2.13 -13.11 -11.01
N GLY A 521 -1.37 -12.49 -11.88
CA GLY A 521 -1.56 -11.09 -12.24
C GLY A 521 -0.90 -10.73 -13.57
N LEU A 522 -1.35 -9.62 -14.10
CA LEU A 522 -0.78 -8.97 -15.29
C LEU A 522 -0.19 -7.63 -14.85
N THR A 523 1.07 -7.37 -15.21
CA THR A 523 1.70 -6.10 -14.82
C THR A 523 0.96 -4.90 -15.40
N GLY A 524 0.67 -3.92 -14.55
CA GLY A 524 -0.01 -2.67 -14.92
C GLY A 524 0.97 -1.60 -15.40
N VAL A 525 1.57 -1.80 -16.58
CA VAL A 525 2.62 -0.94 -17.16
C VAL A 525 2.22 -0.49 -18.56
N VAL A 526 2.78 0.64 -19.02
CA VAL A 526 2.51 1.20 -20.37
C VAL A 526 3.17 0.35 -21.47
N GLY A 527 4.42 -0.03 -21.27
CA GLY A 527 5.20 -0.87 -22.17
C GLY A 527 4.78 -2.35 -22.14
N PRO A 528 5.70 -3.28 -22.49
CA PRO A 528 5.41 -4.70 -22.50
C PRO A 528 4.95 -5.22 -21.14
N ARG A 529 3.76 -5.82 -21.09
CA ARG A 529 3.20 -6.44 -19.88
C ARG A 529 3.81 -7.81 -19.62
N ALA A 530 3.82 -8.23 -18.38
CA ALA A 530 4.16 -9.60 -18.00
C ALA A 530 2.98 -10.28 -17.32
N ALA A 531 2.79 -11.58 -17.60
CA ALA A 531 1.96 -12.46 -16.80
C ALA A 531 2.82 -13.06 -15.68
N ILE A 532 2.29 -13.06 -14.47
CA ILE A 532 3.00 -13.49 -13.26
C ILE A 532 2.09 -14.44 -12.48
N ALA A 533 2.65 -15.53 -11.95
CA ALA A 533 2.03 -16.36 -10.93
C ALA A 533 2.96 -16.44 -9.72
N GLN A 534 2.40 -16.32 -8.51
CA GLN A 534 3.20 -16.34 -7.29
C GLN A 534 2.52 -17.13 -6.17
N THR A 535 3.33 -17.84 -5.39
CA THR A 535 2.85 -18.56 -4.21
C THR A 535 4.01 -18.90 -3.27
N LEU A 536 3.70 -18.98 -1.97
CA LEU A 536 4.62 -19.53 -0.96
C LEU A 536 4.12 -20.93 -0.61
N VAL A 537 4.94 -21.94 -0.88
CA VAL A 537 4.58 -23.37 -0.70
C VAL A 537 5.49 -24.03 0.33
N GLN A 538 5.04 -25.15 0.89
CA GLN A 538 5.89 -26.00 1.73
C GLN A 538 7.12 -26.47 0.92
N ALA A 539 8.31 -26.47 1.54
CA ALA A 539 9.56 -26.79 0.83
C ALA A 539 9.56 -28.19 0.20
N ASP A 540 8.94 -29.19 0.85
CA ASP A 540 8.80 -30.56 0.33
C ASP A 540 7.76 -30.71 -0.81
N ARG A 541 7.03 -29.65 -1.13
CA ARG A 541 6.00 -29.59 -2.19
C ARG A 541 6.36 -28.64 -3.33
N THR A 542 7.59 -28.15 -3.36
CA THR A 542 8.06 -27.17 -4.35
C THR A 542 7.89 -27.64 -5.80
N GLY A 543 8.43 -28.80 -6.13
CA GLY A 543 8.34 -29.36 -7.48
C GLY A 543 6.92 -29.73 -7.89
N ASP A 544 6.17 -30.36 -6.98
CA ASP A 544 4.76 -30.72 -7.21
C ASP A 544 3.87 -29.51 -7.44
N SER A 545 4.12 -28.39 -6.71
CA SER A 545 3.38 -27.15 -6.88
C SER A 545 3.64 -26.52 -8.24
N ILE A 546 4.88 -26.50 -8.73
CA ILE A 546 5.21 -26.00 -10.07
C ILE A 546 4.51 -26.84 -11.15
N LYS A 547 4.52 -28.18 -11.03
CA LYS A 547 3.79 -29.08 -11.95
C LYS A 547 2.30 -28.76 -11.96
N ALA A 548 1.68 -28.66 -10.78
CA ALA A 548 0.25 -28.37 -10.67
C ALA A 548 -0.12 -27.01 -11.29
N ILE A 549 0.69 -25.96 -11.09
CA ILE A 549 0.48 -24.66 -11.72
C ILE A 549 0.53 -24.80 -13.25
N PHE A 550 1.55 -25.48 -13.78
CA PHE A 550 1.68 -25.69 -15.22
C PHE A 550 0.55 -26.53 -15.80
N GLU A 551 0.11 -27.56 -15.10
CA GLU A 551 -1.02 -28.41 -15.52
C GLU A 551 -2.31 -27.63 -15.61
N GLN A 552 -2.65 -26.81 -14.60
CA GLN A 552 -3.84 -25.96 -14.60
C GLN A 552 -3.79 -24.92 -15.73
N MET A 553 -2.63 -24.27 -15.95
CA MET A 553 -2.47 -23.30 -17.01
C MET A 553 -2.58 -23.93 -18.41
N LYS A 554 -2.06 -25.14 -18.61
CA LYS A 554 -2.16 -25.89 -19.88
C LYS A 554 -3.57 -26.42 -20.12
N ALA A 555 -4.23 -26.90 -19.07
CA ALA A 555 -5.56 -27.49 -19.17
C ALA A 555 -6.64 -26.46 -19.54
N PHE A 556 -6.47 -25.20 -19.16
CA PHE A 556 -7.44 -24.15 -19.39
C PHE A 556 -7.80 -24.03 -20.88
N PRO A 557 -6.87 -23.78 -21.81
CA PRO A 557 -7.19 -23.71 -23.23
C PRO A 557 -7.32 -25.08 -23.92
N ALA A 558 -6.88 -26.18 -23.30
CA ALA A 558 -6.83 -27.52 -23.92
C ALA A 558 -8.11 -28.36 -23.69
N GLY A 559 -9.28 -27.72 -23.67
CA GLY A 559 -10.57 -28.39 -23.56
C GLY A 559 -11.21 -28.37 -22.17
N LYS A 560 -10.56 -27.76 -21.17
CA LYS A 560 -11.14 -27.41 -19.88
C LYS A 560 -11.37 -25.89 -19.84
N GLY A 561 -12.03 -25.36 -20.85
CA GLY A 561 -12.39 -23.96 -20.95
C GLY A 561 -13.26 -23.48 -19.78
N VAL A 562 -13.60 -22.21 -19.78
CA VAL A 562 -14.44 -21.59 -18.77
C VAL A 562 -15.82 -22.26 -18.75
N ASP A 563 -16.24 -22.75 -17.60
CA ASP A 563 -17.59 -23.27 -17.45
C ASP A 563 -18.61 -22.15 -17.13
N ALA A 564 -19.90 -22.48 -17.16
CA ALA A 564 -20.98 -21.52 -16.98
C ALA A 564 -20.96 -20.86 -15.58
N VAL A 565 -20.51 -21.59 -14.55
CA VAL A 565 -20.44 -21.07 -13.18
C VAL A 565 -19.26 -20.11 -13.03
N GLU A 566 -18.12 -20.44 -13.61
CA GLU A 566 -16.95 -19.59 -13.65
C GLU A 566 -17.22 -18.31 -14.45
N LEU A 567 -17.83 -18.43 -15.64
CA LEU A 567 -18.22 -17.29 -16.47
C LEU A 567 -19.13 -16.34 -15.70
N GLN A 568 -20.22 -16.86 -15.11
CA GLN A 568 -21.13 -16.07 -14.31
C GLN A 568 -20.42 -15.38 -13.14
N ARG A 569 -19.57 -16.10 -12.43
CA ARG A 569 -18.83 -15.57 -11.29
C ARG A 569 -17.92 -14.40 -11.70
N VAL A 570 -17.13 -14.53 -12.76
CA VAL A 570 -16.18 -13.49 -13.15
C VAL A 570 -16.84 -12.33 -13.87
N THR A 571 -17.96 -12.53 -14.57
CA THR A 571 -18.70 -11.45 -15.21
C THR A 571 -19.60 -10.73 -14.21
N GLU A 572 -20.62 -11.40 -13.66
CA GLU A 572 -21.58 -10.81 -12.73
C GLU A 572 -20.94 -10.36 -11.41
N GLY A 573 -19.96 -11.11 -10.90
CA GLY A 573 -19.21 -10.73 -9.71
C GLY A 573 -18.44 -9.43 -9.89
N ASN A 574 -17.75 -9.24 -11.02
CA ASN A 574 -17.07 -7.98 -11.33
C ASN A 574 -18.06 -6.84 -11.51
N ILE A 575 -19.20 -7.06 -12.20
CA ILE A 575 -20.25 -6.04 -12.37
C ILE A 575 -20.82 -5.62 -11.02
N ALA A 576 -21.14 -6.57 -10.14
CA ALA A 576 -21.65 -6.30 -8.80
C ALA A 576 -20.67 -5.51 -7.93
N ASN A 577 -19.36 -5.72 -8.14
CA ASN A 577 -18.30 -5.03 -7.41
C ASN A 577 -17.92 -3.64 -7.98
N LEU A 578 -18.37 -3.27 -9.19
CA LEU A 578 -18.03 -1.96 -9.77
C LEU A 578 -18.36 -0.78 -8.85
N PRO A 579 -19.55 -0.70 -8.21
CA PRO A 579 -19.84 0.43 -7.33
C PRO A 579 -18.88 0.55 -6.15
N THR A 580 -18.40 -0.57 -5.60
CA THR A 580 -17.49 -0.57 -4.45
C THR A 580 -16.06 -0.15 -4.83
N ARG A 581 -15.67 -0.33 -6.09
CA ARG A 581 -14.35 0.07 -6.60
C ARG A 581 -14.18 1.58 -6.76
N PHE A 582 -15.27 2.36 -6.71
CA PHE A 582 -15.27 3.80 -6.96
C PHE A 582 -16.04 4.59 -5.89
N GLN A 583 -16.04 4.10 -4.64
CA GLN A 583 -16.72 4.74 -3.52
C GLN A 583 -16.02 6.03 -3.10
N THR A 584 -14.68 6.06 -3.11
CA THR A 584 -13.91 7.18 -2.58
C THR A 584 -13.31 8.05 -3.68
N ASN A 585 -13.02 9.31 -3.34
CA ASN A 585 -12.32 10.23 -4.23
C ASN A 585 -10.97 9.66 -4.70
N SER A 586 -10.24 9.00 -3.79
CA SER A 586 -8.95 8.37 -4.12
C SER A 586 -9.09 7.20 -5.09
N GLN A 587 -10.15 6.39 -4.98
CA GLN A 587 -10.42 5.29 -5.92
C GLN A 587 -10.77 5.82 -7.32
N VAL A 588 -11.61 6.86 -7.40
CA VAL A 588 -11.93 7.52 -8.67
C VAL A 588 -10.68 8.19 -9.26
N LEU A 589 -9.87 8.85 -8.44
CA LEU A 589 -8.58 9.43 -8.86
C LEU A 589 -7.67 8.36 -9.47
N GLY A 590 -7.49 7.23 -8.80
CA GLY A 590 -6.69 6.10 -9.29
C GLY A 590 -7.18 5.56 -10.63
N ALA A 591 -8.51 5.48 -10.83
CA ALA A 591 -9.12 5.07 -12.09
C ALA A 591 -8.81 6.06 -13.23
N LEU A 592 -8.94 7.36 -12.98
CA LEU A 592 -8.65 8.41 -13.97
C LEU A 592 -7.16 8.46 -14.33
N LEU A 593 -6.27 8.32 -13.36
CA LEU A 593 -4.83 8.22 -13.58
C LEU A 593 -4.49 7.00 -14.46
N THR A 594 -5.15 5.87 -14.20
CA THR A 594 -5.00 4.64 -14.97
C THR A 594 -5.54 4.80 -16.39
N ASN A 595 -6.74 5.38 -16.56
CA ASN A 595 -7.31 5.66 -17.88
C ASN A 595 -6.38 6.55 -18.72
N ARG A 596 -5.87 7.63 -18.12
CA ARG A 596 -4.92 8.53 -18.77
C ARG A 596 -3.64 7.79 -19.17
N ARG A 597 -3.06 7.01 -18.27
CA ARG A 597 -1.80 6.27 -18.50
C ARG A 597 -1.92 5.27 -19.65
N PHE A 598 -3.05 4.59 -19.74
CA PHE A 598 -3.30 3.57 -20.77
C PHE A 598 -4.06 4.08 -22.01
N GLY A 599 -4.31 5.39 -22.10
CA GLY A 599 -5.02 5.98 -23.24
C GLY A 599 -6.48 5.53 -23.35
N ARG A 600 -7.12 5.19 -22.23
CA ARG A 600 -8.53 4.79 -22.14
C ARG A 600 -9.43 6.03 -22.17
N PRO A 601 -10.67 5.94 -22.70
CA PRO A 601 -11.62 7.04 -22.65
C PRO A 601 -12.08 7.35 -21.21
N ASP A 602 -12.58 8.56 -20.96
CA ASP A 602 -12.97 8.98 -19.61
C ASP A 602 -14.17 8.19 -19.07
N ASP A 603 -15.04 7.70 -19.94
CA ASP A 603 -16.21 6.88 -19.62
C ASP A 603 -15.91 5.37 -19.51
N TYR A 604 -14.64 4.97 -19.64
CA TYR A 604 -14.25 3.56 -19.63
C TYR A 604 -14.81 2.79 -18.42
N GLN A 605 -14.74 3.39 -17.24
CA GLN A 605 -15.23 2.74 -16.02
C GLN A 605 -16.76 2.55 -16.02
N ALA A 606 -17.49 3.52 -16.54
CA ALA A 606 -18.95 3.44 -16.67
C ALA A 606 -19.38 2.33 -17.64
N ARG A 607 -18.55 2.06 -18.66
CA ARG A 607 -18.82 1.04 -19.70
C ARG A 607 -18.40 -0.37 -19.30
N LEU A 608 -17.60 -0.54 -18.26
CA LEU A 608 -17.08 -1.87 -17.86
C LEU A 608 -18.19 -2.90 -17.64
N GLY A 609 -19.32 -2.50 -17.05
CA GLY A 609 -20.46 -3.42 -16.87
C GLY A 609 -21.04 -3.95 -18.17
N GLU A 610 -21.08 -3.14 -19.24
CA GLU A 610 -21.53 -3.55 -20.57
C GLU A 610 -20.46 -4.42 -21.25
N ILE A 611 -19.20 -4.04 -21.13
CA ILE A 611 -18.05 -4.80 -21.67
C ILE A 611 -18.05 -6.22 -21.09
N TYR A 612 -18.14 -6.36 -19.76
CA TYR A 612 -18.13 -7.69 -19.11
C TYR A 612 -19.34 -8.55 -19.51
N ARG A 613 -20.53 -7.96 -19.69
CA ARG A 613 -21.70 -8.72 -20.17
C ARG A 613 -21.57 -9.18 -21.63
N GLY A 614 -20.78 -8.48 -22.42
CA GLY A 614 -20.53 -8.83 -23.81
C GLY A 614 -19.50 -9.94 -24.00
N ILE A 615 -18.68 -10.24 -22.98
CA ILE A 615 -17.62 -11.26 -23.06
C ILE A 615 -18.20 -12.66 -22.82
N ASP A 616 -17.98 -13.56 -23.76
CA ASP A 616 -18.38 -14.96 -23.66
C ASP A 616 -17.22 -15.88 -23.24
N ALA A 617 -17.52 -17.16 -22.99
CA ALA A 617 -16.53 -18.16 -22.59
C ALA A 617 -15.46 -18.38 -23.67
N ALA A 618 -15.82 -18.30 -24.95
CA ALA A 618 -14.88 -18.52 -26.06
C ALA A 618 -13.84 -17.40 -26.14
N GLU A 619 -14.23 -16.16 -25.86
CA GLU A 619 -13.31 -15.02 -25.82
C GLU A 619 -12.33 -15.14 -24.63
N ILE A 620 -12.80 -15.58 -23.46
CA ILE A 620 -11.95 -15.82 -22.29
C ILE A 620 -10.96 -16.95 -22.58
N ASP A 621 -11.44 -18.07 -23.18
CA ASP A 621 -10.61 -19.21 -23.56
C ASP A 621 -9.55 -18.84 -24.60
N ALA A 622 -9.92 -18.04 -25.59
CA ALA A 622 -9.00 -17.53 -26.59
C ALA A 622 -7.92 -16.64 -25.99
N ALA A 623 -8.29 -15.76 -25.05
CA ALA A 623 -7.34 -14.91 -24.32
C ALA A 623 -6.38 -15.74 -23.45
N ALA A 624 -6.89 -16.75 -22.74
CA ALA A 624 -6.06 -17.68 -21.97
C ALA A 624 -5.09 -18.47 -22.86
N ALA A 625 -5.58 -19.01 -23.98
CA ALA A 625 -4.77 -19.74 -24.94
C ALA A 625 -3.63 -18.89 -25.52
N ARG A 626 -3.88 -17.63 -25.76
CA ARG A 626 -2.91 -16.71 -26.33
C ARG A 626 -1.88 -16.20 -25.31
N TYR A 627 -2.32 -15.88 -24.09
CA TYR A 627 -1.52 -15.09 -23.16
C TYR A 627 -1.15 -15.79 -21.85
N LEU A 628 -1.91 -16.78 -21.37
CA LEU A 628 -1.69 -17.41 -20.07
C LEU A 628 -1.07 -18.80 -20.11
N GLN A 629 -0.49 -19.19 -21.25
CA GLN A 629 0.25 -20.45 -21.36
C GLN A 629 1.54 -20.43 -20.52
N PRO A 630 1.92 -21.54 -19.87
CA PRO A 630 3.16 -21.63 -19.11
C PRO A 630 4.41 -21.69 -19.97
N ASP A 631 4.25 -21.96 -21.28
CA ASP A 631 5.37 -22.06 -22.21
C ASP A 631 6.13 -20.74 -22.29
N GLY A 632 7.45 -20.81 -22.12
CA GLY A 632 8.30 -19.62 -22.06
C GLY A 632 8.37 -18.92 -20.71
N MET A 633 7.67 -19.41 -19.67
CA MET A 633 7.82 -18.87 -18.33
C MET A 633 9.18 -19.20 -17.72
N VAL A 634 9.76 -18.22 -17.03
CA VAL A 634 10.85 -18.42 -16.09
C VAL A 634 10.27 -18.69 -14.71
N VAL A 635 10.81 -19.67 -14.01
CA VAL A 635 10.39 -20.04 -12.65
C VAL A 635 11.48 -19.63 -11.68
N ILE A 636 11.25 -18.59 -10.89
CA ILE A 636 12.15 -18.19 -9.81
C ILE A 636 11.74 -18.93 -8.54
N VAL A 637 12.69 -19.62 -7.93
CA VAL A 637 12.49 -20.40 -6.71
C VAL A 637 13.46 -19.89 -5.66
N VAL A 638 12.93 -19.40 -4.52
CA VAL A 638 13.75 -19.01 -3.37
C VAL A 638 13.43 -19.96 -2.21
N GLY A 639 14.39 -20.79 -1.81
CA GLY A 639 14.17 -21.80 -0.77
C GLY A 639 15.44 -22.56 -0.43
N ASP A 640 15.35 -23.52 0.48
CA ASP A 640 16.49 -24.35 0.88
C ASP A 640 16.89 -25.33 -0.23
N ARG A 641 18.00 -25.02 -0.89
CA ARG A 641 18.52 -25.81 -2.01
C ARG A 641 18.64 -27.30 -1.65
N LYS A 642 19.07 -27.63 -0.45
CA LYS A 642 19.26 -29.04 -0.01
C LYS A 642 17.97 -29.85 -0.02
N VAL A 643 16.84 -29.16 0.20
CA VAL A 643 15.51 -29.78 0.26
C VAL A 643 14.85 -29.84 -1.13
N ILE A 644 15.06 -28.78 -1.96
CA ILE A 644 14.24 -28.59 -3.15
C ILE A 644 14.92 -28.99 -4.46
N GLU A 645 16.25 -29.03 -4.53
CA GLU A 645 16.98 -29.24 -5.79
C GLU A 645 16.60 -30.55 -6.52
N SER A 646 16.44 -31.65 -5.77
CA SER A 646 16.01 -32.93 -6.35
C SER A 646 14.60 -32.89 -6.96
N GLN A 647 13.70 -32.09 -6.36
CA GLN A 647 12.34 -31.90 -6.87
C GLN A 647 12.35 -31.08 -8.16
N LEU A 648 13.26 -30.10 -8.28
CA LEU A 648 13.38 -29.20 -9.44
C LEU A 648 14.01 -29.92 -10.65
N THR A 649 14.99 -30.78 -10.44
CA THR A 649 15.60 -31.61 -11.50
C THR A 649 14.57 -32.50 -12.21
N GLY A 650 13.56 -32.97 -11.49
CA GLY A 650 12.45 -33.76 -12.04
C GLY A 650 11.49 -33.00 -12.97
N LEU A 651 11.62 -31.68 -13.09
CA LEU A 651 10.77 -30.84 -13.96
C LEU A 651 11.28 -30.76 -15.41
N GLY A 652 12.51 -31.22 -15.69
CA GLY A 652 13.08 -31.23 -17.05
C GLY A 652 13.43 -29.84 -17.60
N LEU A 653 13.50 -28.81 -16.75
CA LEU A 653 13.91 -27.47 -17.12
C LEU A 653 15.36 -27.21 -16.70
N PRO A 654 16.16 -26.45 -17.48
CA PRO A 654 17.48 -26.01 -17.05
C PRO A 654 17.41 -25.25 -15.72
N ILE A 655 18.36 -25.52 -14.82
CA ILE A 655 18.47 -24.81 -13.52
C ILE A 655 19.65 -23.84 -13.57
N GLU A 656 19.37 -22.58 -13.35
CA GLU A 656 20.33 -21.49 -13.18
C GLU A 656 20.41 -21.12 -11.70
N TYR A 657 21.61 -21.06 -11.13
CA TYR A 657 21.81 -20.66 -9.74
C TYR A 657 22.17 -19.18 -9.67
N ARG A 658 21.53 -18.44 -8.77
CA ARG A 658 21.82 -17.02 -8.54
C ARG A 658 21.91 -16.69 -7.06
N GLU A 659 22.68 -15.64 -6.77
CA GLU A 659 22.69 -15.00 -5.45
C GLU A 659 21.57 -13.95 -5.34
N PRO A 660 21.08 -13.65 -4.13
CA PRO A 660 20.13 -12.56 -3.90
C PRO A 660 20.71 -11.20 -4.33
N GLN A 661 19.91 -10.37 -5.03
CA GLN A 661 20.32 -9.05 -5.54
C GLN A 661 19.54 -7.90 -4.90
#